data_14ff2af11846eae63fbe2e4a304af97f
#
_entry.id   14ff2af11846eae63fbe2e4a304af97f
#
_cell.length_a   1.000
_cell.length_b   1.000
_cell.length_c   1.000
_cell.angle_alpha   90.00
_cell.angle_beta   90.00
_cell.angle_gamma   90.00
#
_symmetry.space_group_name_H-M   'P 1'
#
loop_
_entity.id
_entity.type
_entity.pdbx_description
1 polymer ?
#
loop_
_entity_poly.entity_id
_entity_poly.type
_entity_poly.pdbx_seq_one_letter_code
_entity_poly.pdbx_strand_id
1 'polypeptide(L)'
;MKVKKRDGRLEDFNIDKIHNILFWSTKDIKGVNVSDIEINAKLQVFDGIESSQIHEVLIQSATDLITENTPNYQQVAANLLNYYLRKQVFGVSDNMPALIDVIKDNVKAEVYHPEILEMYDEEELDQLDNLLKHNRDYLFVYGGLQQLVDKYLLKDRSTGRVFETPQYMYMLIAMVLFSKSGENRIRSIKSFYNDISTFKISLPTPIMCGVRTPSRQYSSCTLIDVGDDLPSIFHSNTAVGYYTANRAGIGLNFGRIRGVGSKIRNGEVVHTGVIPFLKMYESTTKCCTQNGVRGGSSTTHFPFWHKEIQDILVLKNNRGTDDNRVRKMDYSIQFNRLFYKRFVEDGNITLFSPHEVQDLYDAFFEDTEKFIEIYEQYERSRSIFKKQIKARELFMQFCQERIETGRMYVMNVDNTNNHSSFTVPVYMSNLCQEITLPTVPIKHIDNKEDGEIALCILSAVNVGALRKLDELEGICENIVRSLDYIIDNQFYPVEASKKMFKRRSIGVGITNLAYYIAKNGYSYEDKETIDLVDELAEAIQYYLLRASIKLAKELGKCDLFEETKYSQGILPIDTYCKEVDNICKRKLSFDWEQLRKDIKEYGLRNSTLTAIMPCESSSLVTNSTNGIEPPRSLVSVKKSKQGLIPQVVPEIARLKNKYTLAYEMSNNAGYINICAVLQKYFDQSISANHYYNFANYEEGNLPMSVVAKDILYSYKMGLKTLYYANTDDGKSDNIEEEDNSCAGGACKL
;
A
#
# COMPACT_ATOMS: atom_id res chain seq x y z
N MET A 1 -17.64 21.03 -42.84
CA MET A 1 -16.91 20.97 -41.57
C MET A 1 -15.57 20.31 -41.83
N LYS A 2 -14.48 20.93 -41.39
CA LYS A 2 -13.12 20.39 -41.54
C LYS A 2 -12.60 19.84 -40.22
N VAL A 3 -11.77 18.82 -40.29
CA VAL A 3 -11.08 18.20 -39.14
C VAL A 3 -9.57 18.34 -39.37
N LYS A 4 -8.87 18.83 -38.34
CA LYS A 4 -7.41 18.90 -38.34
C LYS A 4 -6.82 17.59 -37.88
N LYS A 5 -5.99 16.99 -38.73
CA LYS A 5 -5.29 15.73 -38.42
C LYS A 5 -4.07 15.98 -37.53
N ARG A 6 -3.53 14.90 -36.91
CA ARG A 6 -2.32 14.99 -36.06
C ARG A 6 -1.07 15.51 -36.80
N ASP A 7 -1.01 15.32 -38.12
CA ASP A 7 0.05 15.86 -38.98
C ASP A 7 -0.21 17.29 -39.48
N GLY A 8 -1.26 17.95 -38.99
CA GLY A 8 -1.64 19.31 -39.32
C GLY A 8 -2.50 19.47 -40.57
N ARG A 9 -2.72 18.45 -41.38
CA ARG A 9 -3.58 18.49 -42.58
C ARG A 9 -5.04 18.69 -42.20
N LEU A 10 -5.78 19.38 -43.07
CA LEU A 10 -7.24 19.53 -42.94
C LEU A 10 -7.93 18.55 -43.88
N GLU A 11 -8.83 17.73 -43.33
CA GLU A 11 -9.69 16.83 -44.11
C GLU A 11 -11.16 17.20 -43.88
N ASP A 12 -12.03 16.78 -44.83
CA ASP A 12 -13.48 16.90 -44.62
C ASP A 12 -13.93 15.94 -43.52
N PHE A 13 -14.83 16.42 -42.67
CA PHE A 13 -15.44 15.60 -41.62
C PHE A 13 -16.19 14.43 -42.26
N ASN A 14 -15.84 13.20 -41.85
CA ASN A 14 -16.48 11.98 -42.31
C ASN A 14 -17.02 11.20 -41.13
N ILE A 15 -18.34 11.12 -41.01
CA ILE A 15 -19.06 10.42 -39.95
C ILE A 15 -18.81 8.92 -39.97
N ASP A 16 -18.58 8.32 -41.16
CA ASP A 16 -18.32 6.88 -41.28
C ASP A 16 -17.06 6.44 -40.53
N LYS A 17 -16.06 7.33 -40.43
CA LYS A 17 -14.86 7.05 -39.65
C LYS A 17 -15.20 6.92 -38.15
N ILE A 18 -16.14 7.71 -37.68
CA ILE A 18 -16.63 7.64 -36.28
C ILE A 18 -17.46 6.37 -36.08
N HIS A 19 -18.40 6.10 -36.96
CA HIS A 19 -19.18 4.86 -36.92
C HIS A 19 -18.30 3.61 -36.89
N ASN A 20 -17.30 3.55 -37.78
CA ASN A 20 -16.40 2.39 -37.87
C ASN A 20 -15.65 2.14 -36.56
N ILE A 21 -15.13 3.20 -35.90
CA ILE A 21 -14.41 3.02 -34.65
C ILE A 21 -15.37 2.66 -33.49
N LEU A 22 -16.57 3.20 -33.47
CA LEU A 22 -17.59 2.85 -32.48
C LEU A 22 -18.07 1.41 -32.66
N PHE A 23 -18.36 0.98 -33.89
CA PHE A 23 -18.70 -0.42 -34.18
C PHE A 23 -17.59 -1.38 -33.78
N TRP A 24 -16.34 -1.02 -34.06
CA TRP A 24 -15.20 -1.83 -33.64
C TRP A 24 -15.09 -1.87 -32.09
N SER A 25 -15.23 -0.74 -31.40
CA SER A 25 -15.07 -0.65 -29.95
C SER A 25 -16.19 -1.32 -29.16
N THR A 26 -17.39 -1.46 -29.74
CA THR A 26 -18.56 -2.11 -29.12
C THR A 26 -18.71 -3.57 -29.53
N LYS A 27 -17.91 -4.05 -30.47
CA LYS A 27 -18.01 -5.40 -31.00
C LYS A 27 -17.89 -6.44 -29.88
N ASP A 28 -18.78 -7.43 -29.88
CA ASP A 28 -18.85 -8.53 -28.93
C ASP A 28 -19.11 -8.14 -27.47
N ILE A 29 -19.43 -6.87 -27.18
CA ILE A 29 -19.76 -6.37 -25.85
C ILE A 29 -21.28 -6.31 -25.68
N LYS A 30 -21.82 -7.03 -24.69
CA LYS A 30 -23.25 -7.08 -24.43
C LYS A 30 -23.75 -5.82 -23.70
N GLY A 31 -24.96 -5.38 -24.01
CA GLY A 31 -25.66 -4.29 -23.30
C GLY A 31 -25.08 -2.90 -23.55
N VAL A 32 -24.41 -2.71 -24.71
CA VAL A 32 -23.92 -1.41 -25.18
C VAL A 32 -24.51 -1.09 -26.55
N ASN A 33 -24.68 0.21 -26.84
CA ASN A 33 -25.27 0.68 -28.09
C ASN A 33 -24.42 1.84 -28.65
N VAL A 34 -24.06 1.75 -29.91
CA VAL A 34 -23.30 2.80 -30.62
C VAL A 34 -24.05 4.13 -30.61
N SER A 35 -25.39 4.10 -30.80
CA SER A 35 -26.21 5.31 -30.88
C SER A 35 -26.19 6.13 -29.57
N ASP A 36 -26.09 5.48 -28.42
CA ASP A 36 -26.05 6.17 -27.13
C ASP A 36 -24.77 7.03 -27.03
N ILE A 37 -23.63 6.48 -27.48
CA ILE A 37 -22.35 7.20 -27.50
C ILE A 37 -22.41 8.38 -28.49
N GLU A 38 -22.98 8.15 -29.67
CA GLU A 38 -23.11 9.18 -30.69
C GLU A 38 -24.01 10.35 -30.27
N ILE A 39 -25.11 10.07 -29.58
CA ILE A 39 -25.99 11.11 -29.06
C ILE A 39 -25.24 12.02 -28.09
N ASN A 40 -24.47 11.46 -27.18
CA ASN A 40 -23.68 12.21 -26.23
C ASN A 40 -22.52 12.98 -26.92
N ALA A 41 -21.92 12.42 -27.97
CA ALA A 41 -20.81 13.02 -28.70
C ALA A 41 -21.22 14.18 -29.64
N LYS A 42 -22.44 14.14 -30.21
CA LYS A 42 -22.90 15.10 -31.24
C LYS A 42 -22.86 16.57 -30.85
N LEU A 43 -22.98 16.89 -29.57
CA LEU A 43 -23.03 18.27 -29.08
C LEU A 43 -21.65 18.93 -28.95
N GLN A 44 -20.56 18.20 -29.18
CA GLN A 44 -19.19 18.64 -28.87
C GLN A 44 -18.27 18.78 -30.11
N VAL A 45 -18.79 18.51 -31.32
CA VAL A 45 -17.98 18.57 -32.57
C VAL A 45 -18.23 19.91 -33.28
N PHE A 46 -17.13 20.65 -33.60
CA PHE A 46 -17.16 21.93 -34.25
C PHE A 46 -16.17 22.00 -35.45
N ASP A 47 -16.31 23.02 -36.29
CA ASP A 47 -15.42 23.16 -37.45
C ASP A 47 -13.97 23.44 -37.05
N GLY A 48 -13.03 22.75 -37.63
CA GLY A 48 -11.61 22.86 -37.28
C GLY A 48 -11.17 22.02 -36.11
N ILE A 49 -12.06 21.20 -35.50
CA ILE A 49 -11.74 20.30 -34.40
C ILE A 49 -10.57 19.37 -34.74
N GLU A 50 -9.69 19.13 -33.77
CA GLU A 50 -8.60 18.16 -33.97
C GLU A 50 -9.12 16.70 -33.89
N SER A 51 -8.57 15.81 -34.70
CA SER A 51 -8.95 14.40 -34.68
C SER A 51 -8.64 13.70 -33.34
N SER A 52 -7.70 14.22 -32.56
CA SER A 52 -7.42 13.83 -31.17
C SER A 52 -8.59 14.17 -30.25
N GLN A 53 -9.10 15.40 -30.35
CA GLN A 53 -10.24 15.87 -29.55
C GLN A 53 -11.52 15.09 -29.85
N ILE A 54 -11.74 14.67 -31.12
CA ILE A 54 -12.88 13.79 -31.45
C ILE A 54 -12.76 12.46 -30.68
N HIS A 55 -11.57 11.86 -30.62
CA HIS A 55 -11.36 10.63 -29.82
C HIS A 55 -11.60 10.85 -28.34
N GLU A 56 -11.13 11.96 -27.78
CA GLU A 56 -11.36 12.30 -26.37
C GLU A 56 -12.86 12.46 -26.07
N VAL A 57 -13.61 13.10 -26.96
CA VAL A 57 -15.07 13.21 -26.86
C VAL A 57 -15.74 11.84 -26.88
N LEU A 58 -15.32 10.93 -27.77
CA LEU A 58 -15.89 9.58 -27.82
C LEU A 58 -15.59 8.78 -26.55
N ILE A 59 -14.36 8.88 -26.04
CA ILE A 59 -13.95 8.24 -24.77
C ILE A 59 -14.81 8.78 -23.64
N GLN A 60 -14.91 10.10 -23.51
CA GLN A 60 -15.72 10.74 -22.46
C GLN A 60 -17.19 10.34 -22.56
N SER A 61 -17.76 10.35 -23.77
CA SER A 61 -19.16 9.95 -24.00
C SER A 61 -19.44 8.50 -23.59
N ALA A 62 -18.50 7.60 -23.84
CA ALA A 62 -18.60 6.21 -23.36
C ALA A 62 -18.43 6.11 -21.84
N THR A 63 -17.54 6.92 -21.26
CA THR A 63 -17.29 6.96 -19.82
C THR A 63 -18.51 7.44 -19.03
N ASP A 64 -19.20 8.46 -19.53
CA ASP A 64 -20.40 9.04 -18.91
C ASP A 64 -21.58 8.05 -18.85
N LEU A 65 -21.54 7.00 -19.67
CA LEU A 65 -22.52 5.92 -19.71
C LEU A 65 -22.20 4.77 -18.73
N ILE A 66 -21.11 4.83 -17.99
CA ILE A 66 -20.73 3.78 -17.03
C ILE A 66 -21.57 3.94 -15.76
N THR A 67 -22.50 3.02 -15.55
CA THR A 67 -23.35 2.95 -14.37
C THR A 67 -23.50 1.50 -13.88
N GLU A 68 -24.14 1.29 -12.76
CA GLU A 68 -24.47 -0.08 -12.28
C GLU A 68 -25.32 -0.88 -13.27
N ASN A 69 -26.17 -0.20 -14.06
CA ASN A 69 -27.05 -0.83 -15.04
C ASN A 69 -26.39 -1.00 -16.41
N THR A 70 -25.41 -0.18 -16.70
CA THR A 70 -24.67 -0.15 -17.98
C THR A 70 -23.17 -0.26 -17.78
N PRO A 71 -22.67 -1.23 -17.00
CA PRO A 71 -21.27 -1.30 -16.59
C PRO A 71 -20.31 -1.59 -17.75
N ASN A 72 -20.80 -2.22 -18.81
CA ASN A 72 -19.98 -2.67 -19.93
C ASN A 72 -19.47 -1.54 -20.83
N TYR A 73 -19.99 -0.30 -20.67
CA TYR A 73 -19.39 0.86 -21.32
C TYR A 73 -17.95 1.13 -20.85
N GLN A 74 -17.55 0.61 -19.68
CA GLN A 74 -16.15 0.66 -19.23
C GLN A 74 -15.20 -0.06 -20.22
N GLN A 75 -15.65 -1.15 -20.85
CA GLN A 75 -14.83 -1.85 -21.83
C GLN A 75 -14.81 -1.10 -23.17
N VAL A 76 -15.92 -0.47 -23.57
CA VAL A 76 -15.97 0.38 -24.76
C VAL A 76 -15.03 1.58 -24.62
N ALA A 77 -15.10 2.28 -23.50
CA ALA A 77 -14.22 3.40 -23.19
C ALA A 77 -12.74 2.96 -23.17
N ALA A 78 -12.44 1.78 -22.62
CA ALA A 78 -11.08 1.21 -22.64
C ALA A 78 -10.58 0.90 -24.05
N ASN A 79 -11.43 0.31 -24.89
CA ASN A 79 -11.08 0.01 -26.29
C ASN A 79 -10.77 1.30 -27.09
N LEU A 80 -11.61 2.34 -26.90
CA LEU A 80 -11.38 3.65 -27.52
C LEU A 80 -10.10 4.30 -27.02
N LEU A 81 -9.85 4.27 -25.70
CA LEU A 81 -8.65 4.81 -25.09
C LEU A 81 -7.39 4.08 -25.57
N ASN A 82 -7.44 2.74 -25.69
CA ASN A 82 -6.31 1.95 -26.17
C ASN A 82 -5.96 2.27 -27.62
N TYR A 83 -6.97 2.37 -28.48
CA TYR A 83 -6.81 2.80 -29.88
C TYR A 83 -6.19 4.21 -29.95
N TYR A 84 -6.69 5.15 -29.14
CA TYR A 84 -6.16 6.50 -29.03
C TYR A 84 -4.71 6.53 -28.57
N LEU A 85 -4.38 5.79 -27.52
CA LEU A 85 -3.05 5.69 -26.92
C LEU A 85 -2.01 5.17 -27.94
N ARG A 86 -2.31 4.07 -28.63
CA ARG A 86 -1.42 3.51 -29.65
C ARG A 86 -1.13 4.50 -30.77
N LYS A 87 -2.15 5.22 -31.25
CA LYS A 87 -1.98 6.29 -32.24
C LYS A 87 -1.22 7.49 -31.71
N GLN A 88 -1.36 7.81 -30.44
CA GLN A 88 -0.62 8.90 -29.82
C GLN A 88 0.88 8.58 -29.70
N VAL A 89 1.20 7.34 -29.30
CA VAL A 89 2.58 6.92 -29.06
C VAL A 89 3.31 6.56 -30.35
N PHE A 90 2.70 5.76 -31.22
CA PHE A 90 3.36 5.19 -32.40
C PHE A 90 2.80 5.64 -33.75
N GLY A 91 1.74 6.43 -33.76
CA GLY A 91 1.06 6.82 -35.01
C GLY A 91 0.19 5.74 -35.66
N VAL A 92 0.24 4.49 -35.15
CA VAL A 92 -0.49 3.32 -35.65
C VAL A 92 -1.37 2.73 -34.54
N SER A 93 -2.42 2.02 -34.92
CA SER A 93 -3.29 1.27 -33.99
C SER A 93 -2.98 -0.22 -33.94
N ASP A 94 -2.43 -0.73 -35.04
CA ASP A 94 -2.06 -2.12 -35.26
C ASP A 94 -0.62 -2.18 -35.78
N ASN A 95 -0.04 -3.36 -35.88
CA ASN A 95 1.35 -3.56 -36.32
C ASN A 95 2.32 -2.72 -35.47
N MET A 96 2.35 -3.02 -34.19
CA MET A 96 3.19 -2.32 -33.21
C MET A 96 4.67 -2.42 -33.59
N PRO A 97 5.50 -1.39 -33.32
CA PRO A 97 6.94 -1.43 -33.58
C PRO A 97 7.65 -2.60 -32.89
N ALA A 98 8.78 -3.04 -33.42
CA ALA A 98 9.61 -4.03 -32.76
C ALA A 98 10.13 -3.53 -31.42
N LEU A 99 10.26 -4.43 -30.44
CA LEU A 99 10.71 -4.10 -29.07
C LEU A 99 12.04 -3.34 -29.07
N ILE A 100 12.99 -3.77 -29.91
CA ILE A 100 14.32 -3.14 -29.99
C ILE A 100 14.24 -1.67 -30.46
N ASP A 101 13.34 -1.36 -31.38
CA ASP A 101 13.18 0.01 -31.89
C ASP A 101 12.58 0.91 -30.81
N VAL A 102 11.58 0.42 -30.07
CA VAL A 102 10.99 1.15 -28.94
C VAL A 102 12.02 1.40 -27.85
N ILE A 103 12.89 0.42 -27.56
CA ILE A 103 13.96 0.59 -26.58
C ILE A 103 14.97 1.64 -27.06
N LYS A 104 15.46 1.54 -28.30
CA LYS A 104 16.43 2.50 -28.85
C LYS A 104 15.91 3.92 -28.87
N ASP A 105 14.66 4.12 -29.30
CA ASP A 105 14.04 5.45 -29.37
C ASP A 105 13.87 6.06 -27.97
N ASN A 106 13.46 5.27 -26.98
CA ASN A 106 13.23 5.74 -25.63
C ASN A 106 14.52 5.91 -24.80
N VAL A 107 15.56 5.14 -25.09
CA VAL A 107 16.92 5.42 -24.57
C VAL A 107 17.47 6.71 -25.15
N LYS A 108 17.32 6.95 -26.45
CA LYS A 108 17.71 8.21 -27.10
C LYS A 108 16.95 9.43 -26.55
N ALA A 109 15.69 9.22 -26.14
CA ALA A 109 14.85 10.23 -25.49
C ALA A 109 15.14 10.40 -23.99
N GLU A 110 16.12 9.67 -23.42
CA GLU A 110 16.51 9.66 -22.02
C GLU A 110 15.39 9.23 -21.04
N VAL A 111 14.37 8.54 -21.54
CA VAL A 111 13.26 8.00 -20.72
C VAL A 111 13.51 6.59 -20.22
N TYR A 112 14.19 5.75 -21.02
CA TYR A 112 14.65 4.43 -20.57
C TYR A 112 16.12 4.48 -20.15
N HIS A 113 16.47 3.60 -19.21
CA HIS A 113 17.86 3.48 -18.76
C HIS A 113 18.70 2.81 -19.86
N PRO A 114 19.88 3.38 -20.25
CA PRO A 114 20.71 2.84 -21.33
C PRO A 114 21.15 1.39 -21.14
N GLU A 115 21.38 0.97 -19.90
CA GLU A 115 21.80 -0.38 -19.51
C GLU A 115 20.89 -1.49 -20.09
N ILE A 116 19.63 -1.17 -20.40
CA ILE A 116 18.68 -2.15 -21.00
C ILE A 116 19.19 -2.69 -22.32
N LEU A 117 19.86 -1.85 -23.13
CA LEU A 117 20.48 -2.27 -24.41
C LEU A 117 21.75 -3.14 -24.20
N GLU A 118 22.37 -3.07 -23.02
CA GLU A 118 23.56 -3.86 -22.70
C GLU A 118 23.23 -5.21 -22.05
N MET A 119 21.99 -5.36 -21.55
CA MET A 119 21.55 -6.56 -20.83
C MET A 119 21.29 -7.74 -21.76
N TYR A 120 20.94 -7.49 -23.04
CA TYR A 120 20.45 -8.49 -23.97
C TYR A 120 21.10 -8.36 -25.34
N ASP A 121 21.42 -9.50 -25.99
CA ASP A 121 21.82 -9.53 -27.38
C ASP A 121 20.61 -9.45 -28.35
N GLU A 122 20.91 -9.33 -29.64
CA GLU A 122 19.86 -9.17 -30.66
C GLU A 122 18.95 -10.42 -30.76
N GLU A 123 19.49 -11.63 -30.61
CA GLU A 123 18.72 -12.87 -30.66
C GLU A 123 17.73 -12.96 -29.48
N GLU A 124 18.16 -12.58 -28.28
CA GLU A 124 17.32 -12.54 -27.10
C GLU A 124 16.22 -11.46 -27.23
N LEU A 125 16.54 -10.30 -27.78
CA LEU A 125 15.56 -9.24 -28.01
C LEU A 125 14.49 -9.68 -29.03
N ASP A 126 14.86 -10.40 -30.08
CA ASP A 126 13.90 -11.00 -31.02
C ASP A 126 13.01 -12.06 -30.34
N GLN A 127 13.60 -12.90 -29.47
CA GLN A 127 12.81 -13.86 -28.68
C GLN A 127 11.81 -13.15 -27.75
N LEU A 128 12.22 -12.06 -27.09
CA LEU A 128 11.38 -11.27 -26.20
C LEU A 128 10.28 -10.52 -26.95
N ASP A 129 10.56 -10.00 -28.14
CA ASP A 129 9.57 -9.37 -29.01
C ASP A 129 8.46 -10.37 -29.40
N ASN A 130 8.85 -11.59 -29.78
CA ASN A 130 7.90 -12.66 -30.10
C ASN A 130 7.02 -13.09 -28.90
N LEU A 131 7.46 -12.83 -27.67
CA LEU A 131 6.68 -13.08 -26.46
C LEU A 131 5.65 -11.99 -26.15
N LEU A 132 5.80 -10.79 -26.70
CA LEU A 132 4.86 -9.68 -26.53
C LEU A 132 3.45 -10.05 -27.01
N LYS A 133 2.46 -9.73 -26.19
CA LYS A 133 1.04 -10.02 -26.46
C LYS A 133 0.22 -8.73 -26.42
N HIS A 134 0.37 -7.89 -27.44
CA HIS A 134 -0.31 -6.58 -27.53
C HIS A 134 -1.83 -6.65 -27.42
N ASN A 135 -2.43 -7.80 -27.74
CA ASN A 135 -3.86 -8.01 -27.54
C ASN A 135 -4.27 -8.02 -26.06
N ARG A 136 -3.35 -8.22 -25.11
CA ARG A 136 -3.64 -8.10 -23.68
C ARG A 136 -3.95 -6.68 -23.24
N ASP A 137 -3.64 -5.67 -24.03
CA ASP A 137 -4.08 -4.29 -23.77
C ASP A 137 -5.62 -4.18 -23.74
N TYR A 138 -6.34 -5.08 -24.40
CA TYR A 138 -7.80 -5.15 -24.37
C TYR A 138 -8.38 -5.91 -23.16
N LEU A 139 -7.54 -6.39 -22.23
CA LEU A 139 -7.98 -6.92 -20.95
C LEU A 139 -8.26 -5.80 -19.93
N PHE A 140 -7.71 -4.61 -20.15
CA PHE A 140 -7.97 -3.48 -19.30
C PHE A 140 -9.41 -2.98 -19.44
N VAL A 141 -9.99 -2.58 -18.32
CA VAL A 141 -11.16 -1.70 -18.28
C VAL A 141 -10.71 -0.24 -18.25
N TYR A 142 -11.64 0.69 -18.52
CA TYR A 142 -11.32 2.11 -18.62
C TYR A 142 -10.53 2.64 -17.42
N GLY A 143 -11.00 2.41 -16.20
CA GLY A 143 -10.32 2.89 -14.99
C GLY A 143 -8.88 2.42 -14.87
N GLY A 144 -8.62 1.15 -15.22
CA GLY A 144 -7.27 0.58 -15.19
C GLY A 144 -6.34 1.17 -16.24
N LEU A 145 -6.81 1.30 -17.47
CA LEU A 145 -6.02 1.87 -18.56
C LEU A 145 -5.78 3.37 -18.36
N GLN A 146 -6.79 4.12 -17.91
CA GLN A 146 -6.66 5.54 -17.60
C GLN A 146 -5.65 5.76 -16.46
N GLN A 147 -5.68 4.93 -15.42
CA GLN A 147 -4.71 4.97 -14.33
C GLN A 147 -3.27 4.72 -14.83
N LEU A 148 -3.08 3.79 -15.78
CA LEU A 148 -1.78 3.59 -16.43
C LEU A 148 -1.31 4.84 -17.16
N VAL A 149 -2.16 5.42 -18.00
CA VAL A 149 -1.85 6.62 -18.78
C VAL A 149 -1.54 7.83 -17.87
N ASP A 150 -2.30 8.00 -16.80
CA ASP A 150 -2.13 9.15 -15.92
C ASP A 150 -0.87 9.05 -15.05
N LYS A 151 -0.55 7.85 -14.56
CA LYS A 151 0.42 7.68 -13.48
C LYS A 151 1.65 6.85 -13.85
N TYR A 152 1.51 5.78 -14.61
CA TYR A 152 2.52 4.73 -14.72
C TYR A 152 3.25 4.62 -16.05
N LEU A 153 2.55 4.89 -17.17
CA LEU A 153 3.23 4.98 -18.46
C LEU A 153 4.16 6.20 -18.46
N LEU A 154 5.34 6.02 -19.03
CA LEU A 154 6.31 7.09 -19.12
C LEU A 154 5.81 8.20 -20.02
N LYS A 155 5.81 9.40 -19.49
CA LYS A 155 5.39 10.60 -20.21
C LYS A 155 6.19 11.82 -19.81
N ASP A 156 6.42 12.70 -20.75
CA ASP A 156 6.84 14.07 -20.49
C ASP A 156 5.63 14.84 -19.92
N ARG A 157 5.73 15.22 -18.64
CA ARG A 157 4.63 15.91 -17.94
C ARG A 157 4.46 17.36 -18.34
N SER A 158 5.44 17.95 -19.03
CA SER A 158 5.36 19.32 -19.53
C SER A 158 4.58 19.39 -20.84
N THR A 159 4.73 18.37 -21.69
CA THR A 159 4.09 18.31 -23.03
C THR A 159 2.90 17.33 -23.07
N GLY A 160 2.79 16.44 -22.10
CA GLY A 160 1.80 15.36 -22.12
C GLY A 160 2.15 14.17 -23.02
N ARG A 161 3.30 14.21 -23.71
CA ARG A 161 3.74 13.13 -24.62
C ARG A 161 3.96 11.83 -23.84
N VAL A 162 3.30 10.75 -24.29
CA VAL A 162 3.48 9.38 -23.77
C VAL A 162 4.46 8.63 -24.67
N PHE A 163 5.33 7.80 -24.10
CA PHE A 163 6.44 7.15 -24.79
C PHE A 163 6.27 5.63 -24.98
N GLU A 164 5.27 5.02 -24.36
CA GLU A 164 5.09 3.57 -24.35
C GLU A 164 3.62 3.18 -24.19
N THR A 165 3.31 1.91 -24.48
CA THR A 165 2.00 1.28 -24.21
C THR A 165 2.15 0.18 -23.14
N PRO A 166 1.03 -0.32 -22.54
CA PRO A 166 1.12 -1.21 -21.39
C PRO A 166 1.97 -2.46 -21.57
N GLN A 167 1.93 -3.11 -22.75
CA GLN A 167 2.68 -4.35 -22.92
C GLN A 167 4.19 -4.11 -22.98
N TYR A 168 4.67 -3.02 -23.58
CA TYR A 168 6.09 -2.65 -23.52
C TYR A 168 6.51 -2.35 -22.08
N MET A 169 5.68 -1.59 -21.32
CA MET A 169 5.94 -1.34 -19.89
C MET A 169 6.13 -2.65 -19.13
N TYR A 170 5.20 -3.59 -19.26
CA TYR A 170 5.27 -4.88 -18.56
C TYR A 170 6.45 -5.74 -18.99
N MET A 171 6.72 -5.80 -20.30
CA MET A 171 7.86 -6.55 -20.80
C MET A 171 9.17 -6.00 -20.29
N LEU A 172 9.37 -4.67 -20.32
CA LEU A 172 10.59 -4.04 -19.82
C LEU A 172 10.77 -4.19 -18.32
N ILE A 173 9.68 -4.15 -17.54
CA ILE A 173 9.74 -4.46 -16.10
C ILE A 173 10.22 -5.91 -15.90
N ALA A 174 9.66 -6.87 -16.65
CA ALA A 174 10.07 -8.27 -16.55
C ALA A 174 11.53 -8.47 -16.99
N MET A 175 11.94 -7.84 -18.08
CA MET A 175 13.32 -7.88 -18.57
C MET A 175 14.30 -7.39 -17.50
N VAL A 176 14.09 -6.21 -16.94
CA VAL A 176 15.00 -5.65 -15.92
C VAL A 176 15.06 -6.52 -14.68
N LEU A 177 13.91 -6.93 -14.14
CA LEU A 177 13.86 -7.68 -12.88
C LEU A 177 14.41 -9.11 -12.97
N PHE A 178 14.42 -9.71 -14.15
CA PHE A 178 14.93 -11.07 -14.38
C PHE A 178 16.20 -11.12 -15.26
N SER A 179 16.84 -9.98 -15.50
CA SER A 179 18.06 -9.89 -16.33
C SER A 179 19.19 -10.79 -15.83
N LYS A 180 19.28 -10.99 -14.50
CA LYS A 180 20.33 -11.79 -13.85
C LYS A 180 19.91 -13.24 -13.53
N SER A 181 18.85 -13.77 -14.15
CA SER A 181 18.34 -15.13 -13.89
C SER A 181 19.12 -16.25 -14.61
N GLY A 182 20.34 -15.99 -15.04
CA GLY A 182 21.23 -16.96 -15.69
C GLY A 182 20.72 -17.45 -17.03
N GLU A 183 21.07 -18.69 -17.41
CA GLU A 183 20.70 -19.30 -18.70
C GLU A 183 19.16 -19.42 -18.91
N ASN A 184 18.39 -19.43 -17.84
CA ASN A 184 16.93 -19.55 -17.91
C ASN A 184 16.22 -18.18 -17.93
N ARG A 185 16.95 -17.05 -18.12
CA ARG A 185 16.37 -15.71 -17.97
C ARG A 185 15.16 -15.45 -18.88
N ILE A 186 15.20 -15.87 -20.15
CA ILE A 186 14.07 -15.72 -21.09
C ILE A 186 12.82 -16.44 -20.60
N ARG A 187 12.97 -17.66 -20.06
CA ARG A 187 11.86 -18.41 -19.47
C ARG A 187 11.29 -17.71 -18.22
N SER A 188 12.15 -17.18 -17.37
CA SER A 188 11.75 -16.44 -16.17
C SER A 188 11.05 -15.14 -16.53
N ILE A 189 11.57 -14.38 -17.49
CA ILE A 189 10.94 -13.17 -18.04
C ILE A 189 9.55 -13.49 -18.58
N LYS A 190 9.43 -14.55 -19.40
CA LYS A 190 8.14 -15.01 -19.94
C LYS A 190 7.14 -15.34 -18.84
N SER A 191 7.57 -16.04 -17.79
CA SER A 191 6.72 -16.42 -16.66
C SER A 191 6.20 -15.17 -15.94
N PHE A 192 7.10 -14.28 -15.54
CA PHE A 192 6.74 -13.07 -14.82
C PHE A 192 5.91 -12.09 -15.68
N TYR A 193 6.30 -11.88 -16.95
CA TYR A 193 5.51 -11.08 -17.91
C TYR A 193 4.08 -11.61 -18.03
N ASN A 194 3.90 -12.93 -18.12
CA ASN A 194 2.58 -13.51 -18.14
C ASN A 194 1.77 -13.20 -16.89
N ASP A 195 2.37 -13.32 -15.70
CA ASP A 195 1.66 -13.10 -14.45
C ASP A 195 1.26 -11.62 -14.27
N ILE A 196 2.14 -10.67 -14.59
CA ILE A 196 1.81 -9.23 -14.48
C ILE A 196 0.84 -8.76 -15.56
N SER A 197 1.01 -9.21 -16.82
CA SER A 197 0.18 -8.78 -17.96
C SER A 197 -1.18 -9.49 -18.04
N THR A 198 -1.40 -10.53 -17.24
CA THR A 198 -2.71 -11.17 -17.00
C THR A 198 -3.28 -10.88 -15.61
N PHE A 199 -2.70 -9.89 -14.94
CA PHE A 199 -3.17 -9.35 -13.67
C PHE A 199 -3.14 -10.31 -12.46
N LYS A 200 -2.35 -11.37 -12.49
CA LYS A 200 -2.17 -12.27 -11.33
C LYS A 200 -1.32 -11.64 -10.24
N ILE A 201 -0.38 -10.77 -10.63
CA ILE A 201 0.48 -10.00 -9.72
C ILE A 201 0.19 -8.51 -9.91
N SER A 202 -0.05 -7.81 -8.81
CA SER A 202 -0.18 -6.36 -8.76
C SER A 202 1.13 -5.74 -8.29
N LEU A 203 1.68 -4.85 -9.10
CA LEU A 203 2.95 -4.17 -8.81
C LEU A 203 2.71 -2.81 -8.14
N PRO A 204 3.55 -2.40 -7.17
CA PRO A 204 3.44 -1.12 -6.51
C PRO A 204 3.91 0.04 -7.39
N THR A 205 3.46 1.24 -7.05
CA THR A 205 3.77 2.47 -7.78
C THR A 205 5.26 2.67 -8.09
N PRO A 206 6.21 2.51 -7.14
CA PRO A 206 7.62 2.73 -7.45
C PRO A 206 8.20 1.77 -8.50
N ILE A 207 7.75 0.53 -8.52
CA ILE A 207 8.17 -0.47 -9.52
C ILE A 207 7.60 -0.11 -10.90
N MET A 208 6.29 0.14 -10.99
CA MET A 208 5.65 0.51 -12.25
C MET A 208 6.18 1.81 -12.86
N CYS A 209 6.52 2.80 -12.03
CA CYS A 209 7.06 4.07 -12.51
C CYS A 209 8.56 4.04 -12.80
N GLY A 210 9.34 3.18 -12.13
CA GLY A 210 10.78 3.37 -12.02
C GLY A 210 11.66 2.33 -12.70
N VAL A 211 11.29 1.04 -12.68
CA VAL A 211 12.21 -0.08 -12.97
C VAL A 211 12.96 0.04 -14.31
N ARG A 212 12.35 0.57 -15.35
CA ARG A 212 12.96 0.76 -16.67
C ARG A 212 13.58 2.13 -16.89
N THR A 213 13.61 2.99 -15.86
CA THR A 213 14.03 4.39 -15.96
C THR A 213 15.34 4.64 -15.19
N PRO A 214 15.98 5.80 -15.37
CA PRO A 214 17.12 6.19 -14.53
C PRO A 214 16.81 6.34 -13.02
N SER A 215 15.52 6.44 -12.64
CA SER A 215 15.08 6.61 -11.25
C SER A 215 14.95 5.25 -10.56
N ARG A 216 15.92 4.88 -9.72
CA ARG A 216 16.08 3.51 -9.18
C ARG A 216 15.67 3.32 -7.71
N GLN A 217 14.96 4.23 -7.08
CA GLN A 217 14.44 4.00 -5.72
C GLN A 217 13.06 3.33 -5.82
N TYR A 218 12.92 2.10 -5.29
CA TYR A 218 11.73 1.26 -5.46
C TYR A 218 11.04 0.90 -4.14
N SER A 219 11.62 1.21 -2.99
CA SER A 219 10.99 0.97 -1.70
C SER A 219 9.84 1.94 -1.49
N SER A 220 8.64 1.39 -1.27
CA SER A 220 7.43 2.20 -1.03
C SER A 220 7.37 2.76 0.37
N CYS A 221 7.97 2.04 1.34
CA CYS A 221 7.84 2.28 2.77
C CYS A 221 9.21 2.43 3.41
N THR A 222 9.36 3.50 4.20
CA THR A 222 10.58 3.83 4.93
C THR A 222 10.23 4.07 6.39
N LEU A 223 10.92 3.40 7.31
CA LEU A 223 10.73 3.52 8.75
C LEU A 223 11.98 4.14 9.37
N ILE A 224 11.81 5.26 10.06
CA ILE A 224 12.90 6.05 10.65
C ILE A 224 12.64 6.23 12.14
N ASP A 225 13.46 5.63 12.98
CA ASP A 225 13.44 5.84 14.43
C ASP A 225 14.27 7.08 14.79
N VAL A 226 13.72 7.98 15.60
CA VAL A 226 14.32 9.26 15.95
C VAL A 226 14.82 9.21 17.39
N GLY A 227 16.11 9.37 17.59
CA GLY A 227 16.74 9.41 18.91
C GLY A 227 16.49 10.72 19.66
N ASP A 228 16.70 10.70 20.98
CA ASP A 228 16.47 11.86 21.89
C ASP A 228 17.68 12.82 21.95
N ASP A 229 18.33 13.08 20.81
CA ASP A 229 19.40 14.06 20.68
C ASP A 229 19.29 14.85 19.37
N LEU A 230 19.84 16.07 19.36
CA LEU A 230 19.77 16.94 18.17
C LEU A 230 20.40 16.35 16.92
N PRO A 231 21.59 15.68 16.97
CA PRO A 231 22.12 15.00 15.80
C PRO A 231 21.14 14.00 15.19
N SER A 232 20.56 13.10 16.00
CA SER A 232 19.58 12.13 15.53
C SER A 232 18.33 12.81 14.93
N ILE A 233 17.79 13.83 15.61
CA ILE A 233 16.61 14.57 15.15
C ILE A 233 16.87 15.22 13.78
N PHE A 234 18.00 15.91 13.60
CA PHE A 234 18.29 16.61 12.34
C PHE A 234 18.66 15.66 11.20
N HIS A 235 19.48 14.65 11.47
CA HIS A 235 19.85 13.66 10.44
C HIS A 235 18.67 12.79 10.00
N SER A 236 17.79 12.41 10.93
CA SER A 236 16.54 11.72 10.60
C SER A 236 15.61 12.60 9.74
N ASN A 237 15.52 13.91 10.05
CA ASN A 237 14.74 14.84 9.23
C ASN A 237 15.31 14.97 7.81
N THR A 238 16.64 14.98 7.66
CA THR A 238 17.30 14.95 6.34
C THR A 238 16.95 13.69 5.57
N ALA A 239 16.97 12.52 6.23
CA ALA A 239 16.55 11.26 5.63
C ALA A 239 15.09 11.29 5.16
N VAL A 240 14.19 11.90 5.94
CA VAL A 240 12.78 12.12 5.52
C VAL A 240 12.72 12.89 4.21
N GLY A 241 13.50 13.97 4.08
CA GLY A 241 13.56 14.76 2.84
C GLY A 241 13.99 13.92 1.63
N TYR A 242 15.07 13.17 1.76
CA TYR A 242 15.59 12.33 0.68
C TYR A 242 14.61 11.23 0.26
N TYR A 243 14.00 10.50 1.21
CA TYR A 243 13.05 9.45 0.88
C TYR A 243 11.74 9.98 0.33
N THR A 244 11.23 11.12 0.83
CA THR A 244 10.04 11.78 0.28
C THR A 244 10.28 12.21 -1.17
N ALA A 245 11.42 12.83 -1.46
CA ALA A 245 11.81 13.21 -2.82
C ALA A 245 11.92 12.01 -3.76
N ASN A 246 12.21 10.82 -3.22
CA ASN A 246 12.32 9.56 -3.95
C ASN A 246 11.07 8.66 -3.86
N ARG A 247 9.88 9.21 -3.65
CA ARG A 247 8.56 8.53 -3.74
C ARG A 247 8.22 7.57 -2.60
N ALA A 248 8.93 7.59 -1.47
CA ALA A 248 8.62 6.77 -0.32
C ALA A 248 7.59 7.43 0.60
N GLY A 249 6.74 6.61 1.23
CA GLY A 249 5.92 6.99 2.39
C GLY A 249 6.73 6.79 3.67
N ILE A 250 6.57 7.70 4.66
CA ILE A 250 7.43 7.78 5.83
C ILE A 250 6.68 7.33 7.09
N GLY A 251 7.21 6.34 7.79
CA GLY A 251 6.90 6.04 9.19
C GLY A 251 7.97 6.64 10.10
N LEU A 252 7.54 7.27 11.20
CA LEU A 252 8.42 7.90 12.18
C LEU A 252 8.13 7.37 13.58
N ASN A 253 9.14 7.17 14.38
CA ASN A 253 9.00 6.95 15.80
C ASN A 253 9.57 8.15 16.58
N PHE A 254 8.71 8.90 17.23
CA PHE A 254 9.07 10.01 18.12
C PHE A 254 8.91 9.66 19.61
N GLY A 255 8.51 8.42 19.88
CA GLY A 255 8.24 7.94 21.23
C GLY A 255 9.44 7.97 22.18
N ARG A 256 10.66 8.09 21.66
CA ARG A 256 11.89 8.21 22.47
C ARG A 256 12.17 9.63 22.94
N ILE A 257 11.62 10.64 22.26
CA ILE A 257 11.96 12.04 22.51
C ILE A 257 11.35 12.49 23.84
N ARG A 258 12.15 13.14 24.66
CA ARG A 258 11.74 13.68 25.96
C ARG A 258 10.58 14.66 25.85
N GLY A 259 9.69 14.60 26.81
CA GLY A 259 8.54 15.50 26.88
C GLY A 259 8.88 16.92 27.35
N VAL A 260 7.92 17.81 27.16
CA VAL A 260 7.99 19.22 27.60
C VAL A 260 8.37 19.36 29.07
N GLY A 261 9.26 20.32 29.37
CA GLY A 261 9.74 20.60 30.73
C GLY A 261 10.82 19.65 31.24
N SER A 262 11.27 18.66 30.43
CA SER A 262 12.40 17.81 30.78
C SER A 262 13.69 18.63 30.85
N LYS A 263 14.51 18.36 31.85
CA LYS A 263 15.75 19.12 32.11
C LYS A 263 16.81 18.84 31.05
N ILE A 264 17.49 19.91 30.62
CA ILE A 264 18.62 19.87 29.71
C ILE A 264 19.80 20.57 30.39
N ARG A 265 21.04 20.08 30.22
CA ARG A 265 22.26 20.63 30.79
C ARG A 265 22.15 20.83 32.31
N ASN A 266 21.76 19.78 33.04
CA ASN A 266 21.56 19.80 34.49
C ASN A 266 20.52 20.82 34.98
N GLY A 267 19.58 21.23 34.12
CA GLY A 267 18.50 22.15 34.45
C GLY A 267 18.78 23.61 34.09
N GLU A 268 19.86 23.91 33.38
CA GLU A 268 20.10 25.23 32.80
C GLU A 268 18.93 25.68 31.90
N VAL A 269 18.41 24.74 31.11
CA VAL A 269 17.23 24.92 30.24
C VAL A 269 16.27 23.76 30.37
N VAL A 270 15.05 23.95 29.89
CA VAL A 270 14.03 22.91 29.81
C VAL A 270 13.60 22.68 28.36
N HIS A 271 13.27 21.44 28.04
CA HIS A 271 12.82 21.03 26.72
C HIS A 271 11.45 21.63 26.39
N THR A 272 11.28 22.08 25.15
CA THR A 272 10.05 22.74 24.68
C THR A 272 8.97 21.74 24.20
N GLY A 273 9.26 20.43 24.25
CA GLY A 273 8.35 19.37 23.83
C GLY A 273 8.57 18.91 22.41
N VAL A 274 7.78 17.91 21.98
CA VAL A 274 7.92 17.26 20.65
C VAL A 274 7.29 18.08 19.53
N ILE A 275 6.32 18.94 19.80
CA ILE A 275 5.52 19.65 18.79
C ILE A 275 6.36 20.54 17.87
N PRO A 276 7.35 21.33 18.35
CA PRO A 276 8.21 22.12 17.48
C PRO A 276 8.99 21.28 16.46
N PHE A 277 9.47 20.10 16.86
CA PHE A 277 10.15 19.18 15.96
C PHE A 277 9.19 18.54 14.95
N LEU A 278 7.98 18.17 15.36
CA LEU A 278 6.95 17.65 14.45
C LEU A 278 6.63 18.65 13.33
N LYS A 279 6.55 19.96 13.63
CA LYS A 279 6.37 21.02 12.62
C LYS A 279 7.50 21.05 11.60
N MET A 280 8.74 20.89 12.06
CA MET A 280 9.90 20.81 11.17
C MET A 280 9.78 19.62 10.22
N TYR A 281 9.43 18.43 10.73
CA TYR A 281 9.24 17.23 9.93
C TYR A 281 8.06 17.31 8.97
N GLU A 282 6.94 17.92 9.40
CA GLU A 282 5.81 18.23 8.53
C GLU A 282 6.24 19.09 7.34
N SER A 283 6.97 20.16 7.61
CA SER A 283 7.48 21.07 6.58
C SER A 283 8.41 20.36 5.60
N THR A 284 9.35 19.56 6.10
CA THR A 284 10.27 18.75 5.27
C THR A 284 9.50 17.77 4.39
N THR A 285 8.55 17.03 4.95
CA THR A 285 7.73 16.09 4.21
C THR A 285 6.94 16.77 3.09
N LYS A 286 6.43 17.98 3.33
CA LYS A 286 5.62 18.70 2.34
C LYS A 286 6.46 19.43 1.28
N CYS A 287 7.60 20.00 1.62
CA CYS A 287 8.44 20.70 0.63
C CYS A 287 9.17 19.73 -0.32
N CYS A 288 9.49 18.51 0.11
CA CYS A 288 10.15 17.50 -0.71
C CYS A 288 9.19 16.64 -1.54
N THR A 289 7.92 17.00 -1.58
CA THR A 289 6.88 16.29 -2.34
C THR A 289 7.16 16.26 -3.85
N GLN A 290 6.94 15.10 -4.48
CA GLN A 290 6.98 14.95 -5.93
C GLN A 290 5.60 15.23 -6.55
N ASN A 291 5.43 16.44 -7.09
CA ASN A 291 4.20 16.82 -7.79
C ASN A 291 3.91 15.91 -8.99
N GLY A 292 2.71 15.33 -9.01
CA GLY A 292 2.21 14.54 -10.15
C GLY A 292 2.55 13.05 -10.12
N VAL A 293 3.38 12.57 -9.18
CA VAL A 293 3.67 11.14 -9.00
C VAL A 293 3.19 10.66 -7.63
N ARG A 294 3.77 11.19 -6.54
CA ARG A 294 3.39 10.88 -5.16
C ARG A 294 3.65 12.07 -4.27
N GLY A 295 2.69 12.46 -3.43
CA GLY A 295 2.88 13.49 -2.43
C GLY A 295 3.64 12.99 -1.21
N GLY A 296 4.21 13.91 -0.44
CA GLY A 296 4.86 13.61 0.83
C GLY A 296 3.83 13.38 1.94
N SER A 297 3.92 12.23 2.61
CA SER A 297 3.08 11.88 3.76
C SER A 297 3.89 11.10 4.78
N SER A 298 3.57 11.32 6.05
CA SER A 298 4.25 10.66 7.17
C SER A 298 3.29 10.35 8.32
N THR A 299 3.53 9.22 8.98
CA THR A 299 2.84 8.82 10.22
C THR A 299 3.85 8.77 11.35
N THR A 300 3.51 9.35 12.49
CA THR A 300 4.37 9.40 13.66
C THR A 300 3.80 8.59 14.81
N HIS A 301 4.63 7.76 15.45
CA HIS A 301 4.26 6.83 16.52
C HIS A 301 4.64 7.37 17.89
N PHE A 302 3.73 7.22 18.89
CA PHE A 302 3.92 7.58 20.28
C PHE A 302 3.33 6.54 21.23
N PRO A 303 4.03 6.18 22.33
CA PRO A 303 3.45 5.32 23.34
C PRO A 303 2.35 6.04 24.13
N PHE A 304 1.30 5.33 24.55
CA PHE A 304 0.16 5.87 25.28
C PHE A 304 0.54 6.59 26.58
N TRP A 305 1.69 6.25 27.13
CA TRP A 305 2.19 6.79 28.39
C TRP A 305 3.17 7.97 28.22
N HIS A 306 3.37 8.45 26.98
CA HIS A 306 4.19 9.63 26.72
C HIS A 306 3.60 10.87 27.40
N LYS A 307 4.46 11.69 28.01
CA LYS A 307 4.06 12.87 28.79
C LYS A 307 3.13 13.83 28.05
N GLU A 308 3.33 14.00 26.74
CA GLU A 308 2.57 14.93 25.90
C GLU A 308 1.41 14.25 25.14
N ILE A 309 1.02 13.02 25.50
CA ILE A 309 0.06 12.24 24.71
C ILE A 309 -1.28 12.96 24.48
N GLN A 310 -1.78 13.71 25.49
CA GLN A 310 -3.03 14.46 25.36
C GLN A 310 -2.94 15.59 24.34
N ASP A 311 -1.79 16.26 24.24
CA ASP A 311 -1.54 17.31 23.26
C ASP A 311 -1.33 16.70 21.85
N ILE A 312 -0.68 15.53 21.76
CA ILE A 312 -0.44 14.80 20.51
C ILE A 312 -1.77 14.37 19.87
N LEU A 313 -2.73 13.88 20.65
CA LEU A 313 -4.02 13.43 20.15
C LEU A 313 -4.76 14.50 19.35
N VAL A 314 -4.63 15.77 19.73
CA VAL A 314 -5.37 16.87 19.10
C VAL A 314 -4.62 17.57 17.95
N LEU A 315 -3.40 17.13 17.62
CA LEU A 315 -2.57 17.79 16.61
C LEU A 315 -3.19 17.85 15.21
N LYS A 316 -4.00 16.87 14.85
CA LYS A 316 -4.59 16.76 13.52
C LYS A 316 -5.97 17.41 13.38
N ASN A 317 -6.68 17.66 14.48
CA ASN A 317 -8.04 18.17 14.41
C ASN A 317 -8.13 19.62 13.92
N ASN A 318 -9.32 20.06 13.52
CA ASN A 318 -9.58 21.41 13.02
C ASN A 318 -9.85 22.46 14.12
N ARG A 319 -9.79 22.05 15.39
CA ARG A 319 -10.00 22.94 16.54
C ARG A 319 -8.69 23.57 16.97
N GLY A 320 -8.71 24.84 17.35
CA GLY A 320 -7.54 25.60 17.81
C GLY A 320 -6.77 26.31 16.68
N THR A 321 -5.67 26.96 17.05
CA THR A 321 -4.82 27.75 16.14
C THR A 321 -3.76 26.89 15.48
N ASP A 322 -3.25 27.31 14.32
CA ASP A 322 -2.19 26.60 13.59
C ASP A 322 -0.89 26.48 14.40
N ASP A 323 -0.67 27.38 15.35
CA ASP A 323 0.50 27.31 16.23
C ASP A 323 0.54 26.05 17.10
N ASN A 324 -0.61 25.48 17.42
CA ASN A 324 -0.75 24.31 18.27
C ASN A 324 -1.17 23.04 17.49
N ARG A 325 -1.04 23.05 16.17
CA ARG A 325 -1.46 21.93 15.29
C ARG A 325 -0.36 21.54 14.32
N VAL A 326 -0.35 20.24 13.98
CA VAL A 326 0.48 19.63 12.92
C VAL A 326 -0.45 18.71 12.12
N ARG A 327 -1.24 19.30 11.23
CA ARG A 327 -2.39 18.66 10.59
C ARG A 327 -2.03 17.77 9.43
N LYS A 328 -0.88 18.02 8.78
CA LYS A 328 -0.47 17.34 7.55
C LYS A 328 0.36 16.08 7.80
N MET A 329 0.50 15.67 9.05
CA MET A 329 1.03 14.38 9.46
C MET A 329 -0.09 13.51 10.03
N ASP A 330 0.08 12.19 9.99
CA ASP A 330 -0.78 11.22 10.65
C ASP A 330 -0.12 10.71 11.95
N TYR A 331 -0.93 10.18 12.86
CA TYR A 331 -0.45 9.77 14.18
C TYR A 331 -0.90 8.35 14.50
N SER A 332 -0.01 7.57 15.10
CA SER A 332 -0.29 6.22 15.58
C SER A 332 0.02 6.13 17.07
N ILE A 333 -0.95 5.73 17.85
CA ILE A 333 -0.79 5.55 19.28
C ILE A 333 -0.50 4.09 19.60
N GLN A 334 0.55 3.88 20.37
CA GLN A 334 1.03 2.56 20.74
C GLN A 334 0.40 2.15 22.06
N PHE A 335 -0.36 1.06 22.02
CA PHE A 335 -1.04 0.46 23.17
C PHE A 335 -0.50 -0.93 23.47
N ASN A 336 -0.76 -1.41 24.69
CA ASN A 336 -0.51 -2.79 25.08
C ASN A 336 -1.55 -3.27 26.09
N ARG A 337 -1.41 -4.51 26.55
CA ARG A 337 -2.31 -5.16 27.50
C ARG A 337 -2.57 -4.33 28.77
N LEU A 338 -1.57 -3.65 29.33
CA LEU A 338 -1.74 -2.85 30.55
C LEU A 338 -2.74 -1.72 30.34
N PHE A 339 -2.63 -1.00 29.22
CA PHE A 339 -3.56 0.09 28.92
C PHE A 339 -5.00 -0.40 28.82
N TYR A 340 -5.23 -1.45 28.02
CA TYR A 340 -6.58 -2.00 27.84
C TYR A 340 -7.17 -2.56 29.12
N LYS A 341 -6.35 -3.24 29.93
CA LYS A 341 -6.75 -3.72 31.25
C LYS A 341 -7.23 -2.56 32.13
N ARG A 342 -6.43 -1.49 32.27
CA ARG A 342 -6.78 -0.33 33.08
C ARG A 342 -7.98 0.45 32.54
N PHE A 343 -8.17 0.47 31.23
CA PHE A 343 -9.36 1.03 30.63
C PHE A 343 -10.63 0.27 31.05
N VAL A 344 -10.59 -1.06 30.98
CA VAL A 344 -11.74 -1.91 31.36
C VAL A 344 -12.03 -1.83 32.87
N GLU A 345 -10.99 -1.75 33.68
CA GLU A 345 -11.07 -1.65 35.16
C GLU A 345 -11.37 -0.22 35.67
N ASP A 346 -11.59 0.75 34.78
CA ASP A 346 -11.72 2.18 35.09
C ASP A 346 -10.55 2.74 35.92
N GLY A 347 -9.38 2.19 35.71
CA GLY A 347 -8.14 2.56 36.39
C GLY A 347 -7.50 3.84 35.89
N ASN A 348 -6.40 4.21 36.53
CA ASN A 348 -5.57 5.33 36.11
C ASN A 348 -4.38 4.84 35.26
N ILE A 349 -3.87 5.73 34.44
CA ILE A 349 -2.59 5.58 33.75
C ILE A 349 -1.69 6.76 34.15
N THR A 350 -0.39 6.53 34.08
CA THR A 350 0.63 7.50 34.45
C THR A 350 1.48 7.84 33.23
N LEU A 351 1.66 9.12 32.97
CA LEU A 351 2.42 9.65 31.83
C LEU A 351 3.82 10.03 32.33
N PHE A 352 4.83 9.60 31.52
CA PHE A 352 6.24 9.84 31.83
C PHE A 352 6.94 10.52 30.65
N SER A 353 8.06 11.18 30.92
CA SER A 353 9.02 11.56 29.91
C SER A 353 9.93 10.35 29.62
N PRO A 354 10.02 9.85 28.37
CA PRO A 354 10.80 8.64 28.05
C PRO A 354 12.28 8.74 28.49
N HIS A 355 12.84 9.94 28.46
CA HIS A 355 14.21 10.21 28.92
C HIS A 355 14.47 9.84 30.38
N GLU A 356 13.46 9.95 31.24
CA GLU A 356 13.60 9.64 32.67
C GLU A 356 13.37 8.18 33.01
N VAL A 357 12.86 7.38 32.04
CA VAL A 357 12.41 5.99 32.21
C VAL A 357 12.82 5.14 30.99
N GLN A 358 14.10 5.16 30.63
CA GLN A 358 14.59 4.47 29.42
C GLN A 358 14.38 2.96 29.48
N ASP A 359 14.59 2.33 30.62
CA ASP A 359 14.34 0.91 30.84
C ASP A 359 12.85 0.53 30.66
N LEU A 360 11.95 1.43 31.03
CA LEU A 360 10.51 1.28 30.76
C LEU A 360 10.22 1.36 29.27
N TYR A 361 10.88 2.28 28.56
CA TYR A 361 10.72 2.41 27.11
C TYR A 361 11.15 1.15 26.38
N ASP A 362 12.30 0.59 26.72
CA ASP A 362 12.80 -0.63 26.10
C ASP A 362 11.89 -1.83 26.43
N ALA A 363 11.52 -2.00 27.71
CA ALA A 363 10.62 -3.07 28.13
C ALA A 363 9.23 -3.00 27.45
N PHE A 364 8.74 -1.79 27.08
CA PHE A 364 7.46 -1.60 26.40
C PHE A 364 7.38 -2.39 25.09
N PHE A 365 8.50 -2.55 24.38
CA PHE A 365 8.58 -3.26 23.11
C PHE A 365 9.13 -4.69 23.25
N GLU A 366 9.92 -4.96 24.27
CA GLU A 366 10.61 -6.24 24.45
C GLU A 366 9.82 -7.27 25.25
N ASP A 367 9.22 -6.86 26.37
CA ASP A 367 8.58 -7.74 27.33
C ASP A 367 7.45 -7.06 28.07
N THR A 368 6.22 -7.45 27.78
CA THR A 368 5.02 -6.87 28.41
C THR A 368 4.95 -7.08 29.92
N GLU A 369 5.39 -8.22 30.47
CA GLU A 369 5.36 -8.47 31.91
C GLU A 369 6.38 -7.59 32.63
N LYS A 370 7.60 -7.52 32.12
CA LYS A 370 8.64 -6.63 32.61
C LYS A 370 8.22 -5.16 32.53
N PHE A 371 7.58 -4.76 31.43
CA PHE A 371 7.02 -3.42 31.30
C PHE A 371 6.02 -3.11 32.41
N ILE A 372 5.09 -4.01 32.68
CA ILE A 372 4.08 -3.82 33.72
C ILE A 372 4.74 -3.62 35.10
N GLU A 373 5.71 -4.47 35.43
CA GLU A 373 6.46 -4.40 36.69
C GLU A 373 7.17 -3.04 36.86
N ILE A 374 7.95 -2.64 35.84
CA ILE A 374 8.71 -1.38 35.85
C ILE A 374 7.76 -0.18 35.87
N TYR A 375 6.67 -0.23 35.10
CA TYR A 375 5.67 0.83 35.03
C TYR A 375 5.03 1.09 36.40
N GLU A 376 4.59 0.05 37.10
CA GLU A 376 4.01 0.15 38.44
C GLU A 376 5.03 0.58 39.49
N GLN A 377 6.32 0.22 39.31
CA GLN A 377 7.40 0.71 40.17
C GLN A 377 7.58 2.23 40.02
N TYR A 378 7.60 2.74 38.79
CA TYR A 378 7.69 4.17 38.52
C TYR A 378 6.43 4.93 38.94
N GLU A 379 5.26 4.34 38.88
CA GLU A 379 4.02 4.93 39.42
C GLU A 379 4.13 5.20 40.95
N ARG A 380 4.80 4.32 41.67
CA ARG A 380 5.02 4.47 43.11
C ARG A 380 6.18 5.41 43.48
N SER A 381 7.12 5.63 42.55
CA SER A 381 8.29 6.48 42.79
C SER A 381 7.89 7.93 43.02
N ARG A 382 8.57 8.61 43.97
CA ARG A 382 8.42 10.05 44.23
C ARG A 382 9.51 10.90 43.56
N SER A 383 10.51 10.30 42.98
CA SER A 383 11.68 10.97 42.40
C SER A 383 11.48 11.38 40.95
N ILE A 384 10.47 10.84 40.25
CA ILE A 384 10.21 11.06 38.82
C ILE A 384 9.01 11.97 38.63
N PHE A 385 9.15 12.95 37.75
CA PHE A 385 8.05 13.83 37.39
C PHE A 385 7.06 13.08 36.47
N LYS A 386 5.81 13.01 36.93
CA LYS A 386 4.75 12.25 36.27
C LYS A 386 3.40 12.94 36.38
N LYS A 387 2.50 12.61 35.45
CA LYS A 387 1.10 13.03 35.46
C LYS A 387 0.22 11.78 35.46
N GLN A 388 -0.77 11.71 36.32
CA GLN A 388 -1.73 10.62 36.34
C GLN A 388 -3.07 11.11 35.78
N ILE A 389 -3.69 10.28 34.93
CA ILE A 389 -4.99 10.56 34.30
C ILE A 389 -5.82 9.27 34.28
N LYS A 390 -7.13 9.39 34.06
CA LYS A 390 -7.99 8.25 33.85
C LYS A 390 -7.71 7.59 32.47
N ALA A 391 -7.54 6.27 32.44
CA ALA A 391 -7.39 5.52 31.22
C ALA A 391 -8.61 5.71 30.29
N ARG A 392 -9.82 5.75 30.88
CA ARG A 392 -11.07 5.98 30.17
C ARG A 392 -11.12 7.35 29.47
N GLU A 393 -10.68 8.41 30.15
CA GLU A 393 -10.66 9.75 29.56
C GLU A 393 -9.75 9.81 28.34
N LEU A 394 -8.53 9.28 28.45
CA LEU A 394 -7.58 9.26 27.33
C LEU A 394 -8.13 8.43 26.16
N PHE A 395 -8.68 7.26 26.44
CA PHE A 395 -9.16 6.37 25.37
C PHE A 395 -10.41 6.93 24.66
N MET A 396 -11.33 7.55 25.39
CA MET A 396 -12.48 8.23 24.79
C MET A 396 -12.06 9.42 23.94
N GLN A 397 -11.10 10.23 24.40
CA GLN A 397 -10.50 11.30 23.61
C GLN A 397 -9.86 10.73 22.33
N PHE A 398 -9.08 9.65 22.44
CA PHE A 398 -8.49 8.98 21.27
C PHE A 398 -9.56 8.50 20.28
N CYS A 399 -10.61 7.84 20.76
CA CYS A 399 -11.70 7.35 19.90
C CYS A 399 -12.41 8.51 19.17
N GLN A 400 -12.64 9.62 19.86
CA GLN A 400 -13.24 10.82 19.27
C GLN A 400 -12.34 11.40 18.16
N GLU A 401 -11.06 11.64 18.44
CA GLU A 401 -10.12 12.17 17.44
C GLU A 401 -9.93 11.19 16.25
N ARG A 402 -9.98 9.88 16.52
CA ARG A 402 -9.94 8.86 15.48
C ARG A 402 -11.13 8.96 14.52
N ILE A 403 -12.34 9.15 15.02
CA ILE A 403 -13.54 9.29 14.19
C ILE A 403 -13.58 10.65 13.48
N GLU A 404 -13.25 11.74 14.19
CA GLU A 404 -13.30 13.09 13.62
C GLU A 404 -12.25 13.29 12.50
N THR A 405 -11.08 12.67 12.62
CA THR A 405 -9.99 12.82 11.64
C THR A 405 -9.86 11.66 10.66
N GLY A 406 -10.40 10.50 11.00
CA GLY A 406 -10.19 9.24 10.28
C GLY A 406 -8.76 8.67 10.38
N ARG A 407 -7.81 9.41 10.96
CA ARG A 407 -6.36 9.21 10.78
C ARG A 407 -5.57 9.18 12.09
N MET A 408 -6.21 8.80 13.18
CA MET A 408 -5.56 8.37 14.41
C MET A 408 -5.49 6.84 14.40
N TYR A 409 -4.26 6.32 14.25
CA TYR A 409 -4.00 4.89 14.07
C TYR A 409 -3.68 4.23 15.41
N VAL A 410 -3.68 2.90 15.40
CA VAL A 410 -3.34 2.07 16.55
C VAL A 410 -2.18 1.15 16.19
N MET A 411 -1.22 1.02 17.10
CA MET A 411 -0.24 -0.07 17.09
C MET A 411 -0.33 -0.82 18.43
N ASN A 412 -0.70 -2.09 18.37
CA ASN A 412 -0.72 -2.98 19.52
C ASN A 412 0.67 -3.62 19.67
N VAL A 413 1.48 -3.05 20.56
CA VAL A 413 2.92 -3.33 20.63
C VAL A 413 3.22 -4.78 21.00
N ASP A 414 2.48 -5.32 21.96
CA ASP A 414 2.60 -6.71 22.38
C ASP A 414 2.17 -7.70 21.27
N ASN A 415 1.02 -7.47 20.60
CA ASN A 415 0.63 -8.29 19.46
C ASN A 415 1.68 -8.22 18.33
N THR A 416 2.23 -7.02 18.07
CA THR A 416 3.25 -6.81 17.05
C THR A 416 4.51 -7.62 17.34
N ASN A 417 5.07 -7.53 18.54
CA ASN A 417 6.33 -8.17 18.89
C ASN A 417 6.20 -9.66 19.20
N ASN A 418 5.08 -10.08 19.79
CA ASN A 418 4.81 -11.50 20.04
C ASN A 418 4.69 -12.31 18.74
N HIS A 419 4.03 -11.74 17.74
CA HIS A 419 3.81 -12.38 16.43
C HIS A 419 4.69 -11.77 15.32
N SER A 420 5.90 -11.35 15.64
CA SER A 420 6.91 -10.88 14.67
C SER A 420 7.78 -12.05 14.18
N SER A 421 8.30 -11.94 12.97
CA SER A 421 9.36 -12.84 12.48
C SER A 421 10.73 -12.56 13.10
N PHE A 422 10.88 -11.47 13.87
CA PHE A 422 12.15 -11.03 14.43
C PHE A 422 12.30 -11.41 15.91
N THR A 423 13.53 -11.64 16.33
CA THR A 423 13.93 -11.80 17.74
C THR A 423 14.28 -10.47 18.39
N VAL A 424 14.54 -9.45 17.58
CA VAL A 424 14.78 -8.06 17.99
C VAL A 424 13.48 -7.25 17.97
N PRO A 425 13.33 -6.24 18.83
CA PRO A 425 12.07 -5.52 18.96
C PRO A 425 11.75 -4.66 17.73
N VAL A 426 10.45 -4.52 17.46
CA VAL A 426 9.87 -3.63 16.46
C VAL A 426 9.24 -2.43 17.18
N TYR A 427 9.78 -1.24 16.93
CA TYR A 427 9.42 -0.02 17.65
C TYR A 427 8.30 0.79 16.98
N MET A 428 7.97 0.51 15.72
CA MET A 428 7.05 1.34 14.95
C MET A 428 6.50 0.60 13.73
N SER A 429 5.58 1.24 13.03
CA SER A 429 5.12 0.83 11.71
C SER A 429 5.38 1.94 10.67
N ASN A 430 5.05 1.67 9.40
CA ASN A 430 5.17 2.62 8.31
C ASN A 430 3.99 3.60 8.22
N LEU A 431 3.93 4.38 7.15
CA LEU A 431 2.85 5.33 6.85
C LEU A 431 1.46 4.68 6.94
N CYS A 432 1.27 3.52 6.32
CA CYS A 432 -0.02 2.84 6.19
C CYS A 432 -0.22 1.69 7.18
N GLN A 433 0.67 1.52 8.14
CA GLN A 433 0.58 0.60 9.28
C GLN A 433 0.76 -0.90 8.96
N GLU A 434 1.14 -1.29 7.75
CA GLU A 434 1.34 -2.69 7.38
C GLU A 434 2.75 -3.22 7.62
N ILE A 435 3.77 -2.36 7.68
CA ILE A 435 5.18 -2.76 7.78
C ILE A 435 5.65 -2.68 9.23
N THR A 436 6.14 -3.79 9.74
CA THR A 436 6.65 -3.91 11.11
C THR A 436 8.06 -4.52 11.07
N LEU A 437 9.06 -3.64 10.97
CA LEU A 437 10.48 -3.98 10.83
C LEU A 437 11.30 -3.37 11.97
N PRO A 438 12.40 -4.01 12.39
CA PRO A 438 13.34 -3.43 13.32
C PRO A 438 13.98 -2.15 12.78
N THR A 439 14.21 -1.19 13.65
CA THR A 439 14.87 0.09 13.38
C THR A 439 15.83 0.45 14.48
N VAL A 440 16.84 1.25 14.17
CA VAL A 440 17.79 1.81 15.14
C VAL A 440 17.99 3.29 14.83
N PRO A 441 17.87 4.22 15.81
CA PRO A 441 18.09 5.63 15.58
C PRO A 441 19.42 5.93 14.95
N ILE A 442 19.45 6.81 13.94
CA ILE A 442 20.69 7.29 13.31
C ILE A 442 21.21 8.53 14.05
N LYS A 443 22.53 8.66 14.16
CA LYS A 443 23.20 9.86 14.68
C LYS A 443 23.85 10.68 13.59
N HIS A 444 24.20 10.03 12.46
CA HIS A 444 24.81 10.67 11.31
C HIS A 444 24.33 10.04 10.01
N ILE A 445 23.96 10.85 9.02
CA ILE A 445 23.35 10.38 7.78
C ILE A 445 24.30 9.56 6.89
N ASP A 446 25.58 9.87 6.92
CA ASP A 446 26.62 9.24 6.08
C ASP A 446 27.36 8.08 6.79
N ASN A 447 27.02 7.78 8.04
CA ASN A 447 27.69 6.72 8.77
C ASN A 447 27.08 5.35 8.44
N LYS A 448 27.92 4.42 7.94
CA LYS A 448 27.52 3.07 7.53
C LYS A 448 27.21 2.13 8.70
N GLU A 449 27.80 2.39 9.85
CA GLU A 449 27.70 1.54 11.04
C GLU A 449 26.64 2.01 12.01
N ASP A 450 26.18 3.24 11.85
CA ASP A 450 25.29 3.93 12.77
C ASP A 450 23.83 3.84 12.34
N GLY A 451 23.03 3.16 13.14
CA GLY A 451 21.60 3.11 12.96
C GLY A 451 21.09 2.10 11.93
N GLU A 452 19.77 2.05 11.81
CA GLU A 452 19.05 1.26 10.80
C GLU A 452 17.77 1.97 10.39
N ILE A 453 17.70 2.41 9.13
CA ILE A 453 16.46 2.83 8.48
C ILE A 453 15.90 1.61 7.77
N ALA A 454 14.73 1.16 8.18
CA ALA A 454 14.10 0.00 7.57
C ALA A 454 13.35 0.38 6.29
N LEU A 455 13.48 -0.47 5.28
CA LEU A 455 12.81 -0.35 4.00
C LEU A 455 11.99 -1.61 3.72
N CYS A 456 10.87 -1.44 3.02
CA CYS A 456 10.11 -2.57 2.50
C CYS A 456 9.76 -2.36 1.02
N ILE A 457 9.95 -3.43 0.25
CA ILE A 457 9.56 -3.51 -1.16
C ILE A 457 8.32 -4.39 -1.22
N LEU A 458 7.28 -3.89 -1.91
CA LEU A 458 5.95 -4.47 -1.87
C LEU A 458 5.57 -5.11 -3.21
N SER A 459 4.66 -6.07 -3.14
CA SER A 459 3.87 -6.62 -4.25
C SER A 459 2.59 -7.22 -3.69
N ALA A 460 1.60 -7.52 -4.55
CA ALA A 460 0.39 -8.19 -4.10
C ALA A 460 -0.06 -9.27 -5.08
N VAL A 461 -0.60 -10.36 -4.54
CA VAL A 461 -1.29 -11.39 -5.30
C VAL A 461 -2.72 -10.93 -5.57
N ASN A 462 -3.14 -10.91 -6.82
CA ASN A 462 -4.55 -10.73 -7.19
C ASN A 462 -5.28 -12.06 -7.04
N VAL A 463 -5.86 -12.27 -5.86
CA VAL A 463 -6.51 -13.55 -5.52
C VAL A 463 -7.75 -13.83 -6.35
N GLY A 464 -8.42 -12.78 -6.86
CA GLY A 464 -9.55 -12.92 -7.77
C GLY A 464 -9.18 -13.52 -9.14
N ALA A 465 -7.93 -13.37 -9.57
CA ALA A 465 -7.42 -13.92 -10.83
C ALA A 465 -7.01 -15.39 -10.73
N LEU A 466 -6.93 -15.94 -9.52
CA LEU A 466 -6.58 -17.36 -9.31
C LEU A 466 -7.73 -18.28 -9.77
N ARG A 467 -7.38 -19.36 -10.43
CA ARG A 467 -8.28 -20.47 -10.77
C ARG A 467 -8.21 -21.57 -9.72
N LYS A 468 -7.01 -21.82 -9.19
CA LYS A 468 -6.72 -22.80 -8.14
C LYS A 468 -5.56 -22.27 -7.26
N LEU A 469 -5.49 -22.75 -6.03
CA LEU A 469 -4.46 -22.34 -5.08
C LEU A 469 -3.05 -22.82 -5.45
N ASP A 470 -2.92 -23.91 -6.21
CA ASP A 470 -1.63 -24.43 -6.67
C ASP A 470 -0.89 -23.47 -7.63
N GLU A 471 -1.61 -22.58 -8.32
CA GLU A 471 -1.00 -21.53 -9.11
C GLU A 471 -0.10 -20.59 -8.27
N LEU A 472 -0.36 -20.49 -6.97
CA LEU A 472 0.41 -19.66 -6.05
C LEU A 472 1.89 -20.06 -5.97
N GLU A 473 2.24 -21.34 -6.18
CA GLU A 473 3.64 -21.76 -6.15
C GLU A 473 4.52 -20.98 -7.13
N GLY A 474 4.10 -20.90 -8.39
CA GLY A 474 4.83 -20.15 -9.41
C GLY A 474 4.74 -18.63 -9.25
N ILE A 475 3.55 -18.14 -8.86
CA ILE A 475 3.31 -16.71 -8.63
C ILE A 475 4.19 -16.20 -7.47
N CYS A 476 4.23 -16.91 -6.35
CA CYS A 476 5.05 -16.55 -5.19
C CYS A 476 6.55 -16.61 -5.51
N GLU A 477 7.00 -17.60 -6.29
CA GLU A 477 8.39 -17.66 -6.74
C GLU A 477 8.75 -16.45 -7.60
N ASN A 478 7.92 -16.08 -8.55
CA ASN A 478 8.11 -14.90 -9.39
C ASN A 478 8.15 -13.61 -8.56
N ILE A 479 7.28 -13.46 -7.57
CA ILE A 479 7.26 -12.29 -6.68
C ILE A 479 8.55 -12.24 -5.86
N VAL A 480 8.92 -13.30 -5.16
CA VAL A 480 10.12 -13.32 -4.29
C VAL A 480 11.37 -12.99 -5.09
N ARG A 481 11.57 -13.62 -6.26
CA ARG A 481 12.73 -13.36 -7.12
C ARG A 481 12.78 -11.91 -7.61
N SER A 482 11.64 -11.36 -8.04
CA SER A 482 11.56 -9.99 -8.54
C SER A 482 11.87 -8.96 -7.45
N LEU A 483 11.34 -9.16 -6.23
CA LEU A 483 11.57 -8.25 -5.11
C LEU A 483 12.99 -8.39 -4.53
N ASP A 484 13.55 -9.59 -4.50
CA ASP A 484 14.93 -9.83 -4.06
C ASP A 484 15.95 -9.17 -5.01
N TYR A 485 15.72 -9.22 -6.34
CA TYR A 485 16.52 -8.50 -7.31
C TYR A 485 16.55 -6.99 -7.05
N ILE A 486 15.42 -6.41 -6.70
CA ILE A 486 15.29 -4.97 -6.43
C ILE A 486 16.17 -4.55 -5.26
N ILE A 487 16.28 -5.36 -4.21
CA ILE A 487 17.12 -5.07 -3.04
C ILE A 487 18.56 -4.76 -3.45
N ASP A 488 19.11 -5.53 -4.36
CA ASP A 488 20.50 -5.38 -4.81
C ASP A 488 20.70 -4.29 -5.88
N ASN A 489 19.61 -3.86 -6.55
CA ASN A 489 19.70 -3.02 -7.74
C ASN A 489 18.96 -1.68 -7.63
N GLN A 490 18.48 -1.31 -6.42
CA GLN A 490 17.91 0.02 -6.19
C GLN A 490 18.94 1.03 -5.65
N PHE A 491 18.59 2.30 -5.75
CA PHE A 491 19.33 3.39 -5.14
C PHE A 491 18.96 3.56 -3.66
N TYR A 492 19.93 3.72 -2.82
CA TYR A 492 19.79 3.95 -1.39
C TYR A 492 20.29 5.36 -1.05
N PRO A 493 19.39 6.33 -0.85
CA PRO A 493 19.78 7.72 -0.60
C PRO A 493 20.48 7.96 0.75
N VAL A 494 20.38 7.01 1.69
CA VAL A 494 20.96 7.11 3.04
C VAL A 494 21.69 5.82 3.40
N GLU A 495 22.90 5.93 3.94
CA GLU A 495 23.76 4.78 4.27
C GLU A 495 23.10 3.79 5.24
N ALA A 496 22.44 4.28 6.30
CA ALA A 496 21.76 3.42 7.29
C ALA A 496 20.66 2.52 6.70
N SER A 497 20.13 2.87 5.54
CA SER A 497 19.13 2.05 4.85
C SER A 497 19.71 0.86 4.08
N LYS A 498 21.04 0.85 3.85
CA LYS A 498 21.73 -0.28 3.23
C LYS A 498 21.76 -1.54 4.10
N LYS A 499 21.34 -1.46 5.36
CA LYS A 499 21.07 -2.66 6.17
C LYS A 499 20.02 -3.57 5.53
N MET A 500 19.21 -3.02 4.59
CA MET A 500 18.31 -3.78 3.73
C MET A 500 19.00 -4.94 3.00
N PHE A 501 20.27 -4.78 2.57
CA PHE A 501 21.03 -5.87 1.95
C PHE A 501 21.20 -7.09 2.88
N LYS A 502 21.32 -6.84 4.18
CA LYS A 502 21.52 -7.88 5.18
C LYS A 502 20.20 -8.51 5.65
N ARG A 503 19.11 -7.71 5.74
CA ARG A 503 17.78 -8.19 6.15
C ARG A 503 16.96 -8.78 5.02
N ARG A 504 17.05 -8.20 3.84
CA ARG A 504 16.27 -8.59 2.65
C ARG A 504 14.77 -8.70 2.92
N SER A 505 14.21 -7.71 3.63
CA SER A 505 12.79 -7.67 3.97
C SER A 505 11.92 -7.33 2.77
N ILE A 506 10.87 -8.10 2.56
CA ILE A 506 9.85 -7.86 1.52
C ILE A 506 8.46 -7.93 2.15
N GLY A 507 7.45 -7.36 1.45
CA GLY A 507 6.06 -7.39 1.90
C GLY A 507 5.13 -7.76 0.75
N VAL A 508 4.64 -9.00 0.77
CA VAL A 508 3.67 -9.49 -0.22
C VAL A 508 2.29 -9.48 0.41
N GLY A 509 1.38 -8.77 -0.23
CA GLY A 509 -0.01 -8.64 0.21
C GLY A 509 -1.00 -9.31 -0.73
N ILE A 510 -2.27 -8.92 -0.55
CA ILE A 510 -3.41 -9.43 -1.30
C ILE A 510 -4.15 -8.25 -1.92
N THR A 511 -4.67 -8.42 -3.14
CA THR A 511 -5.68 -7.53 -3.72
C THR A 511 -6.85 -8.36 -4.25
N ASN A 512 -8.02 -7.72 -4.38
CA ASN A 512 -9.23 -8.34 -4.93
C ASN A 512 -9.91 -9.38 -4.02
N LEU A 513 -9.75 -9.26 -2.69
CA LEU A 513 -10.35 -10.21 -1.76
C LEU A 513 -11.88 -10.14 -1.79
N ALA A 514 -12.47 -8.95 -1.90
CA ALA A 514 -13.93 -8.80 -1.94
C ALA A 514 -14.54 -9.52 -3.15
N TYR A 515 -13.90 -9.42 -4.32
CA TYR A 515 -14.31 -10.19 -5.48
C TYR A 515 -14.13 -11.69 -5.27
N TYR A 516 -13.01 -12.12 -4.68
CA TYR A 516 -12.75 -13.52 -4.39
C TYR A 516 -13.82 -14.14 -3.47
N ILE A 517 -14.23 -13.42 -2.43
CA ILE A 517 -15.31 -13.82 -1.52
C ILE A 517 -16.65 -13.90 -2.27
N ALA A 518 -17.03 -12.83 -2.98
CA ALA A 518 -18.27 -12.76 -3.75
C ALA A 518 -18.35 -13.85 -4.84
N LYS A 519 -17.23 -14.11 -5.54
CA LYS A 519 -17.12 -15.15 -6.58
C LYS A 519 -17.37 -16.56 -6.02
N ASN A 520 -17.00 -16.81 -4.77
CA ASN A 520 -17.26 -18.07 -4.06
C ASN A 520 -18.66 -18.10 -3.41
N GLY A 521 -19.47 -17.04 -3.55
CA GLY A 521 -20.85 -16.99 -3.13
C GLY A 521 -21.08 -16.55 -1.67
N TYR A 522 -20.03 -16.05 -1.00
CA TYR A 522 -20.04 -15.65 0.40
C TYR A 522 -20.01 -14.14 0.59
N SER A 523 -20.26 -13.71 1.83
CA SER A 523 -20.11 -12.33 2.32
C SER A 523 -19.02 -12.25 3.39
N TYR A 524 -18.60 -11.04 3.77
CA TYR A 524 -17.62 -10.83 4.85
C TYR A 524 -18.13 -11.28 6.23
N GLU A 525 -19.44 -11.40 6.40
CA GLU A 525 -20.07 -11.78 7.67
C GLU A 525 -20.37 -13.28 7.77
N ASP A 526 -20.18 -14.05 6.68
CA ASP A 526 -20.43 -15.49 6.65
C ASP A 526 -19.31 -16.28 7.35
N LYS A 527 -19.65 -17.35 8.02
CA LYS A 527 -18.68 -18.22 8.69
C LYS A 527 -17.79 -18.96 7.69
N GLU A 528 -18.34 -19.33 6.57
CA GLU A 528 -17.65 -20.04 5.49
C GLU A 528 -16.52 -19.19 4.87
N THR A 529 -16.64 -17.87 4.93
CA THR A 529 -15.59 -16.94 4.51
C THR A 529 -14.34 -17.08 5.36
N ILE A 530 -14.47 -17.37 6.63
CA ILE A 530 -13.34 -17.58 7.55
C ILE A 530 -12.46 -18.73 7.07
N ASP A 531 -13.05 -19.88 6.77
CA ASP A 531 -12.31 -21.06 6.30
C ASP A 531 -11.72 -20.83 4.90
N LEU A 532 -12.46 -20.16 4.01
CA LEU A 532 -12.00 -19.79 2.68
C LEU A 532 -10.75 -18.88 2.73
N VAL A 533 -10.77 -17.88 3.60
CA VAL A 533 -9.66 -16.93 3.75
C VAL A 533 -8.49 -17.55 4.49
N ASP A 534 -8.75 -18.44 5.48
CA ASP A 534 -7.70 -19.17 6.21
C ASP A 534 -6.90 -20.08 5.27
N GLU A 535 -7.57 -20.82 4.37
CA GLU A 535 -6.92 -21.67 3.38
C GLU A 535 -6.08 -20.85 2.39
N LEU A 536 -6.62 -19.72 1.93
CA LEU A 536 -5.91 -18.80 1.04
C LEU A 536 -4.66 -18.21 1.71
N ALA A 537 -4.79 -17.74 2.95
CA ALA A 537 -3.69 -17.11 3.69
C ALA A 537 -2.58 -18.12 4.02
N GLU A 538 -2.98 -19.33 4.42
CA GLU A 538 -2.05 -20.44 4.63
C GLU A 538 -1.24 -20.74 3.36
N ALA A 539 -1.92 -20.87 2.22
CA ALA A 539 -1.28 -21.17 0.93
C ALA A 539 -0.27 -20.07 0.52
N ILE A 540 -0.64 -18.80 0.65
CA ILE A 540 0.22 -17.67 0.30
C ILE A 540 1.51 -17.69 1.14
N GLN A 541 1.38 -17.75 2.47
CA GLN A 541 2.55 -17.75 3.35
C GLN A 541 3.43 -18.97 3.13
N TYR A 542 2.81 -20.15 2.98
CA TYR A 542 3.53 -21.40 2.74
C TYR A 542 4.36 -21.34 1.45
N TYR A 543 3.77 -20.92 0.34
CA TYR A 543 4.48 -20.83 -0.94
C TYR A 543 5.52 -19.71 -1.00
N LEU A 544 5.29 -18.60 -0.29
CA LEU A 544 6.31 -17.54 -0.16
C LEU A 544 7.54 -18.02 0.63
N LEU A 545 7.33 -18.75 1.73
CA LEU A 545 8.43 -19.35 2.49
C LEU A 545 9.19 -20.37 1.63
N ARG A 546 8.49 -21.25 0.91
CA ARG A 546 9.13 -22.19 -0.04
C ARG A 546 9.94 -21.48 -1.11
N ALA A 547 9.42 -20.39 -1.67
CA ALA A 547 10.13 -19.59 -2.67
C ALA A 547 11.40 -18.95 -2.08
N SER A 548 11.32 -18.43 -0.86
CA SER A 548 12.49 -17.86 -0.15
C SER A 548 13.53 -18.93 0.20
N ILE A 549 13.13 -20.14 0.58
CA ILE A 549 14.04 -21.29 0.77
C ILE A 549 14.76 -21.63 -0.54
N LYS A 550 13.99 -21.74 -1.64
CA LYS A 550 14.55 -22.04 -2.96
C LYS A 550 15.60 -21.01 -3.37
N LEU A 551 15.31 -19.75 -3.16
CA LEU A 551 16.23 -18.67 -3.46
C LEU A 551 17.44 -18.65 -2.50
N ALA A 552 17.25 -19.05 -1.23
CA ALA A 552 18.35 -19.22 -0.28
C ALA A 552 19.32 -20.35 -0.69
N LYS A 553 18.81 -21.45 -1.24
CA LYS A 553 19.63 -22.54 -1.81
C LYS A 553 20.50 -22.08 -2.97
N GLU A 554 20.00 -21.14 -3.78
CA GLU A 554 20.69 -20.63 -4.97
C GLU A 554 21.68 -19.50 -4.64
N LEU A 555 21.29 -18.56 -3.76
CA LEU A 555 21.99 -17.30 -3.52
C LEU A 555 22.49 -17.10 -2.08
N GLY A 556 22.22 -18.06 -1.20
CA GLY A 556 22.50 -17.95 0.24
C GLY A 556 21.36 -17.30 1.02
N LYS A 557 21.28 -17.62 2.31
CA LYS A 557 20.32 -17.00 3.26
C LYS A 557 20.66 -15.53 3.49
N CYS A 558 19.73 -14.73 4.00
CA CYS A 558 20.04 -13.34 4.37
C CYS A 558 21.03 -13.29 5.55
N ASP A 559 21.89 -12.26 5.56
CA ASP A 559 22.98 -12.14 6.56
C ASP A 559 22.45 -12.06 7.99
N LEU A 560 21.29 -11.40 8.19
CA LEU A 560 20.65 -11.26 9.51
C LEU A 560 19.58 -12.34 9.77
N PHE A 561 19.72 -13.51 9.15
CA PHE A 561 18.82 -14.63 9.38
C PHE A 561 18.72 -15.04 10.85
N GLU A 562 19.85 -14.99 11.58
CA GLU A 562 19.91 -15.35 13.01
C GLU A 562 19.16 -14.37 13.92
N GLU A 563 18.83 -13.17 13.44
CA GLU A 563 17.95 -12.21 14.14
C GLU A 563 16.46 -12.50 13.89
N THR A 564 16.14 -13.61 13.23
CA THR A 564 14.74 -14.02 12.97
C THR A 564 14.33 -15.19 13.85
N LYS A 565 13.04 -15.28 14.18
CA LYS A 565 12.46 -16.47 14.82
C LYS A 565 12.51 -17.70 13.90
N TYR A 566 12.59 -17.49 12.61
CA TYR A 566 12.75 -18.55 11.61
C TYR A 566 14.05 -19.35 11.82
N SER A 567 15.14 -18.72 12.24
CA SER A 567 16.40 -19.40 12.56
C SER A 567 16.24 -20.37 13.73
N GLN A 568 15.33 -20.07 14.65
CA GLN A 568 14.96 -20.94 15.78
C GLN A 568 13.92 -22.01 15.39
N GLY A 569 13.43 -21.97 14.15
CA GLY A 569 12.37 -22.84 13.65
C GLY A 569 10.98 -22.46 14.16
N ILE A 570 10.80 -21.23 14.60
CA ILE A 570 9.50 -20.67 15.01
C ILE A 570 8.85 -20.02 13.79
N LEU A 571 7.65 -20.47 13.44
CA LEU A 571 6.89 -20.05 12.28
C LEU A 571 5.67 -19.21 12.69
N PRO A 572 5.02 -18.46 11.79
CA PRO A 572 3.81 -17.70 12.14
C PRO A 572 2.72 -18.54 12.80
N ILE A 573 2.55 -19.79 12.38
CA ILE A 573 1.58 -20.75 12.95
C ILE A 573 1.83 -21.08 14.43
N ASP A 574 3.02 -20.77 14.94
CA ASP A 574 3.38 -21.03 16.34
C ASP A 574 3.06 -19.84 17.26
N THR A 575 3.04 -18.62 16.73
CA THR A 575 3.02 -17.37 17.51
C THR A 575 1.75 -16.53 17.37
N TYR A 576 0.82 -16.91 16.50
CA TYR A 576 -0.41 -16.18 16.31
C TYR A 576 -1.31 -16.17 17.56
N CYS A 577 -2.20 -15.19 17.64
CA CYS A 577 -3.17 -15.06 18.73
C CYS A 577 -4.16 -16.23 18.73
N LYS A 578 -4.18 -17.03 19.81
CA LYS A 578 -5.02 -18.24 19.90
C LYS A 578 -6.53 -17.96 20.01
N GLU A 579 -6.95 -16.71 20.24
CA GLU A 579 -8.37 -16.32 20.16
C GLU A 579 -8.95 -16.59 18.74
N VAL A 580 -8.11 -16.57 17.70
CA VAL A 580 -8.50 -16.90 16.33
C VAL A 580 -9.06 -18.33 16.21
N ASP A 581 -8.58 -19.27 17.02
CA ASP A 581 -9.07 -20.65 17.01
C ASP A 581 -10.54 -20.79 17.48
N ASN A 582 -11.09 -19.75 18.13
CA ASN A 582 -12.51 -19.70 18.48
C ASN A 582 -13.43 -19.47 17.27
N ILE A 583 -12.91 -18.82 16.22
CA ILE A 583 -13.66 -18.51 15.00
C ILE A 583 -13.26 -19.37 13.80
N CYS A 584 -12.02 -19.86 13.76
CA CYS A 584 -11.48 -20.71 12.70
C CYS A 584 -10.92 -22.01 13.27
N LYS A 585 -11.51 -23.13 12.90
CA LYS A 585 -11.12 -24.47 13.36
C LYS A 585 -10.56 -25.36 12.26
N ARG A 586 -10.30 -24.76 11.08
CA ARG A 586 -9.72 -25.47 9.94
C ARG A 586 -8.33 -26.01 10.32
N LYS A 587 -8.04 -27.23 9.90
CA LYS A 587 -6.71 -27.82 10.05
C LYS A 587 -5.80 -27.33 8.93
N LEU A 588 -4.51 -27.21 9.23
CA LEU A 588 -3.49 -26.87 8.24
C LEU A 588 -3.49 -27.88 7.08
N SER A 589 -3.42 -27.39 5.85
CA SER A 589 -3.46 -28.19 4.63
C SER A 589 -2.07 -28.57 4.09
N PHE A 590 -1.03 -27.81 4.50
CA PHE A 590 0.33 -27.98 4.00
C PHE A 590 1.25 -28.61 5.05
N ASP A 591 2.38 -29.17 4.60
CA ASP A 591 3.39 -29.80 5.48
C ASP A 591 4.33 -28.73 6.07
N TRP A 592 3.86 -28.05 7.11
CA TRP A 592 4.62 -27.04 7.84
C TRP A 592 5.83 -27.63 8.59
N GLU A 593 5.79 -28.91 8.97
CA GLU A 593 6.92 -29.54 9.67
C GLU A 593 8.08 -29.84 8.70
N GLN A 594 7.79 -30.23 7.46
CA GLN A 594 8.83 -30.34 6.44
C GLN A 594 9.40 -28.95 6.10
N LEU A 595 8.53 -27.93 5.99
CA LEU A 595 8.96 -26.56 5.76
C LEU A 595 9.90 -26.06 6.87
N ARG A 596 9.57 -26.36 8.13
CA ARG A 596 10.41 -26.01 9.30
C ARG A 596 11.80 -26.66 9.23
N LYS A 597 11.89 -27.92 8.80
CA LYS A 597 13.17 -28.61 8.59
C LYS A 597 13.98 -27.96 7.48
N ASP A 598 13.33 -27.65 6.36
CA ASP A 598 13.98 -27.01 5.22
C ASP A 598 14.51 -25.62 5.59
N ILE A 599 13.76 -24.83 6.37
CA ILE A 599 14.23 -23.53 6.88
C ILE A 599 15.44 -23.68 7.80
N LYS A 600 15.46 -24.66 8.68
CA LYS A 600 16.62 -24.92 9.55
C LYS A 600 17.86 -25.35 8.77
N GLU A 601 17.67 -26.11 7.71
CA GLU A 601 18.77 -26.65 6.89
C GLU A 601 19.35 -25.58 5.94
N TYR A 602 18.50 -24.84 5.24
CA TYR A 602 18.90 -23.92 4.15
C TYR A 602 18.80 -22.43 4.51
N GLY A 603 18.05 -22.09 5.55
CA GLY A 603 17.70 -20.71 5.89
C GLY A 603 16.66 -20.12 4.95
N LEU A 604 16.42 -18.81 5.11
CA LEU A 604 15.58 -17.99 4.24
C LEU A 604 16.39 -16.89 3.57
N ARG A 605 16.09 -16.62 2.31
CA ARG A 605 16.67 -15.47 1.59
C ARG A 605 16.14 -14.13 2.14
N ASN A 606 14.93 -14.13 2.67
CA ASN A 606 14.22 -12.94 3.15
C ASN A 606 13.89 -13.09 4.64
N SER A 607 14.16 -12.07 5.45
CA SER A 607 13.91 -12.10 6.90
C SER A 607 12.41 -12.02 7.25
N THR A 608 11.59 -11.52 6.33
CA THR A 608 10.14 -11.42 6.42
C THR A 608 9.54 -11.33 5.02
N LEU A 609 8.30 -11.77 4.82
CA LEU A 609 7.74 -12.02 3.50
C LEU A 609 6.39 -11.36 3.24
N THR A 610 5.51 -11.22 4.23
CA THR A 610 4.12 -10.83 4.04
C THR A 610 3.74 -9.56 4.78
N ALA A 611 2.95 -8.71 4.12
CA ALA A 611 2.33 -7.52 4.69
C ALA A 611 1.10 -7.16 3.86
N ILE A 612 0.02 -6.69 4.46
CA ILE A 612 -1.17 -6.27 3.70
C ILE A 612 -1.27 -4.76 3.67
N MET A 613 -0.87 -4.21 2.52
CA MET A 613 -0.93 -2.78 2.22
C MET A 613 -2.27 -2.39 1.58
N PRO A 614 -2.67 -1.10 1.64
CA PRO A 614 -3.72 -0.58 0.79
C PRO A 614 -3.25 -0.56 -0.67
N CYS A 615 -4.09 -1.05 -1.59
CA CYS A 615 -3.76 -1.20 -3.01
C CYS A 615 -4.50 -0.21 -3.91
N GLU A 616 -4.99 0.92 -3.42
CA GLU A 616 -5.94 1.81 -4.09
C GLU A 616 -5.59 2.17 -5.55
N SER A 617 -4.33 2.50 -5.83
CA SER A 617 -3.92 2.86 -7.19
C SER A 617 -3.59 1.65 -8.06
N SER A 618 -2.99 0.62 -7.49
CA SER A 618 -2.55 -0.57 -8.25
C SER A 618 -3.68 -1.56 -8.51
N SER A 619 -4.68 -1.61 -7.65
CA SER A 619 -5.89 -2.43 -7.85
C SER A 619 -6.71 -1.98 -9.05
N LEU A 620 -6.79 -0.66 -9.31
CA LEU A 620 -7.43 -0.13 -10.51
C LEU A 620 -6.81 -0.72 -11.78
N VAL A 621 -5.48 -0.73 -11.86
CA VAL A 621 -4.74 -1.25 -13.02
C VAL A 621 -5.09 -2.71 -13.31
N THR A 622 -5.26 -3.51 -12.27
CA THR A 622 -5.56 -4.94 -12.38
C THR A 622 -7.06 -5.27 -12.37
N ASN A 623 -7.91 -4.25 -12.52
CA ASN A 623 -9.38 -4.39 -12.42
C ASN A 623 -9.81 -5.19 -11.18
N SER A 624 -9.30 -4.78 -10.02
CA SER A 624 -9.45 -5.47 -8.74
C SER A 624 -10.16 -4.59 -7.73
N THR A 625 -10.84 -5.21 -6.76
CA THR A 625 -11.23 -4.50 -5.53
C THR A 625 -9.97 -4.19 -4.70
N ASN A 626 -10.03 -3.11 -3.90
CA ASN A 626 -8.88 -2.64 -3.15
C ASN A 626 -8.47 -3.62 -2.04
N GLY A 627 -7.24 -4.14 -2.10
CA GLY A 627 -6.66 -4.96 -1.03
C GLY A 627 -7.59 -6.07 -0.53
N ILE A 628 -7.80 -6.06 0.77
CA ILE A 628 -8.71 -6.96 1.49
C ILE A 628 -10.04 -6.28 1.88
N GLU A 629 -10.24 -5.05 1.48
CA GLU A 629 -11.35 -4.22 1.91
C GLU A 629 -12.66 -4.55 1.18
N PRO A 630 -13.82 -4.49 1.85
CA PRO A 630 -15.09 -4.47 1.16
C PRO A 630 -15.21 -3.17 0.34
N PRO A 631 -15.74 -3.21 -0.89
CA PRO A 631 -15.92 -2.01 -1.69
C PRO A 631 -16.93 -1.06 -1.02
N ARG A 632 -16.74 0.25 -1.19
CA ARG A 632 -17.68 1.26 -0.64
C ARG A 632 -18.98 1.30 -1.41
N SER A 633 -18.90 1.06 -2.73
CA SER A 633 -20.05 0.99 -3.64
C SER A 633 -19.73 0.06 -4.81
N LEU A 634 -20.76 -0.37 -5.55
CA LEU A 634 -20.58 -1.24 -6.74
C LEU A 634 -19.92 -0.50 -7.91
N VAL A 635 -20.17 0.81 -8.00
CA VAL A 635 -19.49 1.73 -8.92
C VAL A 635 -18.98 2.89 -8.09
N SER A 636 -17.68 3.00 -7.92
CA SER A 636 -17.04 4.13 -7.26
C SER A 636 -16.44 5.07 -8.30
N VAL A 637 -16.35 6.34 -7.98
CA VAL A 637 -15.75 7.36 -8.86
C VAL A 637 -14.54 7.98 -8.17
N LYS A 638 -13.37 7.78 -8.75
CA LYS A 638 -12.14 8.39 -8.25
C LYS A 638 -11.90 9.73 -8.96
N LYS A 639 -11.59 10.75 -8.19
CA LYS A 639 -11.22 12.05 -8.71
C LYS A 639 -9.73 12.06 -9.02
N SER A 640 -9.36 12.14 -10.31
CA SER A 640 -7.99 12.35 -10.77
C SER A 640 -7.75 13.81 -11.17
N LYS A 641 -6.48 14.17 -11.42
CA LYS A 641 -6.14 15.51 -11.96
C LYS A 641 -6.72 15.77 -13.36
N GLN A 642 -7.07 14.72 -14.09
CA GLN A 642 -7.55 14.78 -15.47
C GLN A 642 -9.06 14.54 -15.60
N GLY A 643 -9.76 14.26 -14.49
CA GLY A 643 -11.19 14.03 -14.48
C GLY A 643 -11.63 12.94 -13.52
N LEU A 644 -12.85 12.51 -13.67
CA LEU A 644 -13.47 11.44 -12.88
C LEU A 644 -13.17 10.07 -13.52
N ILE A 645 -12.69 9.13 -12.74
CA ILE A 645 -12.41 7.76 -13.17
C ILE A 645 -13.42 6.83 -12.50
N PRO A 646 -14.45 6.37 -13.22
CA PRO A 646 -15.36 5.37 -12.69
C PRO A 646 -14.67 4.00 -12.60
N GLN A 647 -14.89 3.32 -11.50
CA GLN A 647 -14.44 1.95 -11.25
C GLN A 647 -15.64 1.08 -10.90
N VAL A 648 -15.85 0.05 -11.69
CA VAL A 648 -16.92 -0.94 -11.48
C VAL A 648 -16.29 -2.18 -10.83
N VAL A 649 -16.97 -2.73 -9.79
CA VAL A 649 -16.52 -4.00 -9.19
C VAL A 649 -16.52 -5.13 -10.23
N PRO A 650 -15.54 -6.07 -10.20
CA PRO A 650 -15.47 -7.15 -11.16
C PRO A 650 -16.76 -7.97 -11.24
N GLU A 651 -17.15 -8.37 -12.45
CA GLU A 651 -18.36 -9.19 -12.73
C GLU A 651 -19.66 -8.68 -12.08
N ILE A 652 -19.87 -7.38 -12.00
CA ILE A 652 -21.05 -6.78 -11.35
C ILE A 652 -22.37 -7.37 -11.84
N ALA A 653 -22.51 -7.64 -13.14
CA ALA A 653 -23.73 -8.21 -13.71
C ALA A 653 -24.12 -9.56 -13.09
N ARG A 654 -23.14 -10.35 -12.63
CA ARG A 654 -23.34 -11.66 -12.02
C ARG A 654 -23.35 -11.61 -10.49
N LEU A 655 -22.54 -10.71 -9.90
CA LEU A 655 -22.19 -10.72 -8.49
C LEU A 655 -22.75 -9.52 -7.70
N LYS A 656 -23.56 -8.66 -8.33
CA LYS A 656 -24.12 -7.45 -7.70
C LYS A 656 -24.66 -7.71 -6.28
N ASN A 657 -25.44 -8.78 -6.10
CA ASN A 657 -26.08 -9.12 -4.83
C ASN A 657 -25.23 -10.02 -3.92
N LYS A 658 -23.95 -10.23 -4.29
CA LYS A 658 -22.99 -11.04 -3.51
C LYS A 658 -21.88 -10.20 -2.89
N TYR A 659 -21.67 -8.99 -3.40
CA TYR A 659 -20.72 -8.09 -2.78
C TYR A 659 -21.24 -7.57 -1.44
N THR A 660 -20.40 -7.63 -0.43
CA THR A 660 -20.59 -6.90 0.82
C THR A 660 -20.06 -5.49 0.63
N LEU A 661 -20.89 -4.47 0.86
CA LEU A 661 -20.43 -3.09 0.82
C LEU A 661 -19.99 -2.63 2.21
N ALA A 662 -18.94 -1.81 2.27
CA ALA A 662 -18.27 -1.42 3.51
C ALA A 662 -19.22 -0.78 4.54
N TYR A 663 -20.15 0.06 4.08
CA TYR A 663 -21.09 0.77 4.94
C TYR A 663 -22.46 0.07 5.11
N GLU A 664 -22.63 -1.10 4.49
CA GLU A 664 -23.80 -1.97 4.65
C GLU A 664 -23.57 -3.13 5.61
N MET A 665 -22.32 -3.32 6.07
CA MET A 665 -22.02 -4.31 7.11
C MET A 665 -22.76 -3.97 8.41
N SER A 666 -23.25 -4.99 9.10
CA SER A 666 -23.95 -4.82 10.38
C SER A 666 -23.04 -4.21 11.47
N ASN A 667 -21.75 -4.53 11.42
CA ASN A 667 -20.68 -4.03 12.28
C ASN A 667 -19.29 -4.44 11.72
N ASN A 668 -18.21 -4.02 12.37
CA ASN A 668 -16.86 -4.34 11.93
C ASN A 668 -16.39 -5.78 12.23
N ALA A 669 -17.14 -6.58 12.99
CA ALA A 669 -16.66 -7.88 13.48
C ALA A 669 -16.31 -8.86 12.35
N GLY A 670 -17.13 -8.92 11.28
CA GLY A 670 -16.83 -9.79 10.13
C GLY A 670 -15.50 -9.44 9.47
N TYR A 671 -15.26 -8.16 9.20
CA TYR A 671 -14.00 -7.69 8.63
C TYR A 671 -12.82 -7.89 9.59
N ILE A 672 -12.98 -7.62 10.90
CA ILE A 672 -11.95 -7.87 11.92
C ILE A 672 -11.57 -9.35 11.96
N ASN A 673 -12.55 -10.24 11.88
CA ASN A 673 -12.33 -11.69 11.86
C ASN A 673 -11.49 -12.13 10.65
N ILE A 674 -11.77 -11.58 9.47
CA ILE A 674 -10.97 -11.80 8.25
C ILE A 674 -9.54 -11.30 8.45
N CYS A 675 -9.35 -10.10 8.98
CA CYS A 675 -8.02 -9.58 9.30
C CYS A 675 -7.28 -10.48 10.30
N ALA A 676 -7.96 -10.98 11.32
CA ALA A 676 -7.37 -11.87 12.32
C ALA A 676 -6.90 -13.21 11.73
N VAL A 677 -7.69 -13.78 10.84
CA VAL A 677 -7.35 -15.03 10.13
C VAL A 677 -6.16 -14.80 9.18
N LEU A 678 -6.12 -13.69 8.47
CA LEU A 678 -4.96 -13.33 7.66
C LEU A 678 -3.71 -13.11 8.54
N GLN A 679 -3.87 -12.40 9.67
CA GLN A 679 -2.76 -12.15 10.61
C GLN A 679 -2.19 -13.43 11.22
N LYS A 680 -2.95 -14.53 11.32
CA LYS A 680 -2.47 -15.84 11.79
C LYS A 680 -1.23 -16.32 11.01
N TYR A 681 -1.16 -16.03 9.72
CA TYR A 681 -0.09 -16.50 8.85
C TYR A 681 0.91 -15.40 8.48
N PHE A 682 0.47 -14.13 8.46
CA PHE A 682 1.27 -13.02 7.93
C PHE A 682 2.23 -12.47 8.98
N ASP A 683 3.50 -12.43 8.63
CA ASP A 683 4.60 -12.13 9.56
C ASP A 683 4.76 -10.62 9.87
N GLN A 684 4.41 -9.72 8.97
CA GLN A 684 4.28 -8.30 9.29
C GLN A 684 2.82 -7.96 9.63
N SER A 685 2.35 -6.76 9.36
CA SER A 685 1.04 -6.30 9.78
C SER A 685 0.05 -6.12 8.61
N ILE A 686 -1.12 -5.65 8.95
CA ILE A 686 -2.25 -5.41 8.06
C ILE A 686 -2.71 -3.96 8.24
N SER A 687 -2.88 -3.22 7.14
CA SER A 687 -3.56 -1.91 7.14
C SER A 687 -5.06 -2.11 7.35
N ALA A 688 -5.45 -2.50 8.56
CA ALA A 688 -6.83 -2.84 8.89
C ALA A 688 -7.67 -1.57 9.15
N ASN A 689 -8.78 -1.43 8.43
CA ASN A 689 -9.69 -0.29 8.55
C ASN A 689 -10.91 -0.62 9.41
N HIS A 690 -11.57 0.41 9.94
CA HIS A 690 -12.92 0.30 10.47
C HIS A 690 -13.87 1.17 9.65
N TYR A 691 -15.14 0.76 9.59
CA TYR A 691 -16.19 1.42 8.80
C TYR A 691 -17.39 1.74 9.69
N TYR A 692 -17.86 2.98 9.66
CA TYR A 692 -18.97 3.46 10.45
C TYR A 692 -19.94 4.25 9.58
N ASN A 693 -21.16 3.73 9.43
CA ASN A 693 -22.26 4.45 8.79
C ASN A 693 -23.10 5.09 9.89
N PHE A 694 -23.13 6.42 9.93
CA PHE A 694 -23.86 7.17 10.97
C PHE A 694 -25.37 6.92 10.93
N ALA A 695 -25.91 6.57 9.75
CA ALA A 695 -27.34 6.22 9.63
C ALA A 695 -27.75 4.97 10.43
N ASN A 696 -26.78 4.13 10.82
CA ASN A 696 -27.05 2.94 11.63
C ASN A 696 -27.20 3.26 13.14
N TYR A 697 -27.05 4.52 13.56
CA TYR A 697 -27.09 4.94 14.96
C TYR A 697 -28.19 5.97 15.20
N GLU A 698 -28.71 5.98 16.43
CA GLU A 698 -29.80 6.88 16.83
C GLU A 698 -29.40 8.36 16.59
N GLU A 699 -30.26 9.11 15.93
CA GLU A 699 -30.03 10.50 15.50
C GLU A 699 -28.71 10.75 14.73
N GLY A 700 -28.12 9.71 14.11
CA GLY A 700 -26.83 9.80 13.44
C GLY A 700 -25.64 9.96 14.38
N ASN A 701 -25.78 9.66 15.65
CA ASN A 701 -24.74 9.80 16.67
C ASN A 701 -24.04 8.46 16.93
N LEU A 702 -22.84 8.29 16.40
CA LEU A 702 -21.99 7.12 16.67
C LEU A 702 -21.51 7.13 18.14
N PRO A 703 -21.91 6.16 18.98
CA PRO A 703 -21.38 6.10 20.35
C PRO A 703 -19.91 5.75 20.38
N MET A 704 -19.09 6.51 21.11
CA MET A 704 -17.66 6.21 21.23
C MET A 704 -17.38 4.85 21.88
N SER A 705 -18.36 4.30 22.63
CA SER A 705 -18.27 2.94 23.17
C SER A 705 -18.26 1.85 22.07
N VAL A 706 -18.89 2.09 20.93
CA VAL A 706 -18.83 1.19 19.75
C VAL A 706 -17.42 1.18 19.19
N VAL A 707 -16.84 2.37 18.99
CA VAL A 707 -15.46 2.52 18.48
C VAL A 707 -14.46 1.84 19.43
N ALA A 708 -14.60 2.09 20.72
CA ALA A 708 -13.75 1.47 21.73
C ALA A 708 -13.88 -0.07 21.73
N LYS A 709 -15.10 -0.60 21.58
CA LYS A 709 -15.36 -2.05 21.50
C LYS A 709 -14.69 -2.66 20.27
N ASP A 710 -14.74 -2.03 19.10
CA ASP A 710 -14.10 -2.52 17.89
C ASP A 710 -12.57 -2.54 18.01
N ILE A 711 -11.98 -1.53 18.64
CA ILE A 711 -10.53 -1.50 18.91
C ILE A 711 -10.14 -2.62 19.89
N LEU A 712 -10.89 -2.79 20.97
CA LEU A 712 -10.66 -3.87 21.95
C LEU A 712 -10.82 -5.26 21.32
N TYR A 713 -11.82 -5.42 20.45
CA TYR A 713 -12.03 -6.67 19.73
C TYR A 713 -10.88 -6.96 18.76
N SER A 714 -10.42 -5.95 18.02
CA SER A 714 -9.26 -6.06 17.15
C SER A 714 -8.00 -6.47 17.92
N TYR A 715 -7.76 -5.84 19.08
CA TYR A 715 -6.66 -6.21 19.98
C TYR A 715 -6.78 -7.65 20.45
N LYS A 716 -7.96 -8.05 20.95
CA LYS A 716 -8.23 -9.41 21.42
C LYS A 716 -7.99 -10.46 20.35
N MET A 717 -8.34 -10.14 19.09
CA MET A 717 -8.16 -11.03 17.94
C MET A 717 -6.73 -11.04 17.37
N GLY A 718 -5.80 -10.34 18.01
CA GLY A 718 -4.37 -10.38 17.66
C GLY A 718 -3.95 -9.41 16.55
N LEU A 719 -4.79 -8.46 16.15
CA LEU A 719 -4.39 -7.46 15.15
C LEU A 719 -3.25 -6.59 15.71
N LYS A 720 -2.19 -6.44 14.91
CA LYS A 720 -1.01 -5.66 15.28
C LYS A 720 -1.26 -4.17 15.17
N THR A 721 -1.96 -3.75 14.11
CA THR A 721 -2.21 -2.33 13.82
C THR A 721 -3.63 -2.09 13.33
N LEU A 722 -4.10 -0.85 13.48
CA LEU A 722 -5.32 -0.34 12.85
C LEU A 722 -5.00 0.94 12.09
N TYR A 723 -5.50 1.03 10.88
CA TYR A 723 -5.29 2.15 9.96
C TYR A 723 -6.47 3.14 10.01
N TYR A 724 -7.19 3.35 8.92
CA TYR A 724 -8.28 4.33 8.88
C TYR A 724 -9.50 3.96 9.73
N ALA A 725 -10.19 5.00 10.23
CA ALA A 725 -11.59 4.92 10.62
C ALA A 725 -12.41 5.66 9.55
N ASN A 726 -13.04 4.89 8.68
CA ASN A 726 -13.86 5.42 7.58
C ASN A 726 -15.28 5.67 8.09
N THR A 727 -15.83 6.85 7.79
CA THR A 727 -17.18 7.25 8.20
C THR A 727 -18.00 7.61 6.98
N ASP A 728 -19.31 7.32 7.04
CA ASP A 728 -20.30 7.75 6.08
C ASP A 728 -21.42 8.50 6.82
N ASP A 729 -21.62 9.76 6.48
CA ASP A 729 -22.65 10.63 7.04
C ASP A 729 -23.88 10.79 6.10
N GLY A 730 -23.88 10.05 4.99
CA GLY A 730 -24.93 10.08 3.97
C GLY A 730 -24.96 11.38 3.15
N LYS A 731 -23.98 12.28 3.32
CA LYS A 731 -23.90 13.57 2.62
C LYS A 731 -22.84 13.59 1.53
N SER A 732 -21.95 12.61 1.50
CA SER A 732 -20.91 12.54 0.49
C SER A 732 -21.46 11.93 -0.80
N ASP A 733 -21.31 12.61 -1.92
CA ASP A 733 -21.37 11.97 -3.23
C ASP A 733 -20.37 10.79 -3.23
N ASN A 734 -20.69 9.68 -3.93
CA ASN A 734 -19.82 8.50 -4.10
C ASN A 734 -18.50 8.79 -4.84
N ILE A 735 -17.98 10.00 -4.69
CA ILE A 735 -16.72 10.46 -5.27
C ILE A 735 -15.61 10.20 -4.25
N GLU A 736 -14.83 9.16 -4.48
CA GLU A 736 -13.60 8.94 -3.74
C GLU A 736 -12.58 10.00 -4.18
N GLU A 737 -12.27 10.95 -3.33
CA GLU A 737 -11.08 11.76 -3.54
C GLU A 737 -9.86 10.83 -3.48
N GLU A 738 -8.96 10.93 -4.45
CA GLU A 738 -7.70 10.19 -4.44
C GLU A 738 -7.05 10.43 -3.07
N ASP A 739 -6.94 9.39 -2.24
CA ASP A 739 -6.34 9.53 -0.92
C ASP A 739 -4.87 9.88 -1.09
N ASN A 740 -4.63 11.16 -1.03
CA ASN A 740 -3.34 11.77 -1.26
C ASN A 740 -2.30 11.43 -0.17
N SER A 741 -2.65 10.68 0.86
CA SER A 741 -1.68 10.19 1.85
C SER A 741 -0.93 8.93 1.37
N CYS A 742 -1.60 8.02 0.67
CA CYS A 742 -0.95 6.89 -0.02
C CYS A 742 -0.62 7.20 -1.48
N ALA A 743 -1.32 8.14 -2.11
CA ALA A 743 -1.14 8.55 -3.50
C ALA A 743 -0.56 9.97 -3.67
N GLY A 744 -0.38 10.70 -2.62
CA GLY A 744 0.27 11.98 -2.57
C GLY A 744 -0.57 13.19 -2.90
N GLY A 745 -1.23 13.76 -1.96
CA GLY A 745 -1.81 15.09 -2.07
C GLY A 745 -2.57 15.49 -0.81
N ALA A 746 -2.51 16.75 -0.48
CA ALA A 746 -3.08 17.32 0.72
C ALA A 746 -4.58 17.01 0.86
N CYS A 747 -5.01 16.66 2.07
CA CYS A 747 -6.41 16.83 2.47
C CYS A 747 -6.86 18.24 2.11
N LYS A 748 -7.81 18.36 1.20
CA LYS A 748 -8.63 19.56 1.16
C LYS A 748 -9.72 19.40 2.20
N LEU A 749 -9.75 20.34 3.10
CA LEU A 749 -10.89 20.62 3.95
C LEU A 749 -12.09 21.02 3.10
#